data_f419e3f799525edd924cc44f5c40c6e0
#
_entry.id   f419e3f799525edd924cc44f5c40c6e0
#
_cell.length_a   1.000
_cell.length_b   1.000
_cell.length_c   1.000
_cell.angle_alpha   90.00
_cell.angle_beta   90.00
_cell.angle_gamma   90.00
#
_symmetry.space_group_name_H-M   'P 1'
#
loop_
_entity.id
_entity.type
_entity.pdbx_description
1 polymer ?
#
loop_
_entity_poly.entity_id
_entity_poly.type
_entity_poly.pdbx_seq_one_letter_code
_entity_poly.pdbx_strand_id
1 'polypeptide(L)'
;MRRANLTLLFACLILFALNAEEIDTTKISNTFQLGEIIVLAPRTDNTISQTLNLQMNHINVSEALRSVPSVIFANMGGRFEPTIIVRGFDIRGIPVFVDGIPLQMPYDGDIDLGQLITFDYSQVSLTKGIAPMSLGPNTIGGSINLVSFQPTDKVNVQAITGLGSGNTYEYGINAGSRMEKVFVQASYYERHTDYFMLSHSYQPTTYQSDRKRDNSYSDFQKVNLKLGYLAAPDQEFTINYQYQNNAKGNPPYSGIDEKQTTRFWQWPVWERQSLYFISKNRINTNNSIKTSIYTDKFYNVMKSYDDQSYTTQNKKYAFTSIYNDRNLGGNVILSNTSITGNQLNFSVQINRNEHNSHNVGSPQLTNSDFVWNAGLDDRYLINEKWSLTGGLSYARQKSLKEEDQVTDEGITEFPQNSHQAVNAQLSANWIANEQFSMSAYVAQKTRFATLKERYSYKMGQGLPNPELQPEKATHIDISLQYGVSKNLSINSSMYYIRLHDVIQSVDGIEGNLTQIQNAGEARFSGFDVSLYYLILKNLDLTSSYSFIIQKNETNPELRFTDVPKHKVWSNLSYQPTNWAKVSITHEYYSRRYSRSYGIVADEFHLFNLQGSLSWKQFTLYAGIKNLFDTNYAYAEGYPEAGRNYFTKLVFQLN
;
A
#
# COMPACT_ATOMS: atom_id res chain seq x y z
N MET A 1 30.27 -9.58 -17.38
CA MET A 1 29.72 -9.08 -18.68
C MET A 1 28.35 -8.39 -18.60
N ARG A 2 27.53 -8.58 -17.56
CA ARG A 2 26.22 -7.87 -17.42
C ARG A 2 26.29 -6.39 -17.02
N ARG A 3 27.37 -5.92 -16.39
CA ARG A 3 27.55 -4.51 -15.96
C ARG A 3 27.92 -3.51 -17.07
N ALA A 4 28.56 -3.97 -18.14
CA ALA A 4 29.05 -3.09 -19.21
C ALA A 4 27.96 -2.58 -20.16
N ASN A 5 26.87 -3.34 -20.37
CA ASN A 5 25.81 -2.96 -21.31
C ASN A 5 24.85 -1.89 -20.76
N LEU A 6 24.69 -1.80 -19.43
CA LEU A 6 23.84 -0.79 -18.80
C LEU A 6 24.50 0.60 -18.85
N THR A 7 25.81 0.66 -18.68
CA THR A 7 26.57 1.92 -18.72
C THR A 7 26.55 2.60 -20.12
N LEU A 8 26.48 1.81 -21.20
CA LEU A 8 26.40 2.36 -22.55
C LEU A 8 25.02 2.97 -22.87
N LEU A 9 23.93 2.36 -22.35
CA LEU A 9 22.55 2.88 -22.52
C LEU A 9 22.40 4.22 -21.78
N PHE A 10 23.01 4.36 -20.62
CA PHE A 10 23.02 5.58 -19.81
C PHE A 10 23.85 6.70 -20.44
N ALA A 11 24.99 6.39 -21.04
CA ALA A 11 25.82 7.39 -21.73
C ALA A 11 25.12 8.01 -22.94
N CYS A 12 24.31 7.24 -23.67
CA CYS A 12 23.52 7.78 -24.80
C CYS A 12 22.38 8.72 -24.36
N LEU A 13 21.77 8.50 -23.20
CA LEU A 13 20.70 9.38 -22.67
C LEU A 13 21.24 10.73 -22.16
N ILE A 14 22.46 10.75 -21.60
CA ILE A 14 23.10 11.98 -21.10
C ILE A 14 23.53 12.90 -22.23
N LEU A 15 23.89 12.37 -23.41
CA LEU A 15 24.30 13.17 -24.58
C LEU A 15 23.14 13.94 -25.25
N PHE A 16 21.88 13.55 -25.02
CA PHE A 16 20.70 14.28 -25.49
C PHE A 16 20.26 15.45 -24.60
N ALA A 17 20.73 15.50 -23.34
CA ALA A 17 20.29 16.49 -22.35
C ALA A 17 21.04 17.85 -22.41
N LEU A 18 22.04 18.02 -23.25
CA LEU A 18 22.93 19.20 -23.23
C LEU A 18 22.48 20.41 -24.08
N ASN A 19 21.32 20.36 -24.72
CA ASN A 19 20.82 21.45 -25.58
C ASN A 19 19.40 21.92 -25.21
N ALA A 20 19.15 22.25 -23.91
CA ALA A 20 17.85 22.78 -23.50
C ALA A 20 17.88 24.32 -23.38
N GLU A 21 17.06 25.00 -24.18
CA GLU A 21 16.72 26.43 -24.04
C GLU A 21 15.70 26.64 -22.90
N GLU A 22 15.81 27.79 -22.19
CA GLU A 22 14.89 28.22 -21.13
C GLU A 22 13.42 28.31 -21.60
N ILE A 23 12.50 27.69 -20.86
CA ILE A 23 11.06 27.71 -21.16
C ILE A 23 10.26 28.29 -20.00
N ASP A 24 9.31 29.15 -20.34
CA ASP A 24 8.33 29.83 -19.50
C ASP A 24 7.40 28.88 -18.72
N THR A 25 7.42 28.97 -17.38
CA THR A 25 6.77 28.02 -16.45
C THR A 25 5.31 28.33 -16.07
N THR A 26 4.59 29.18 -16.79
CA THR A 26 3.26 29.67 -16.39
C THR A 26 2.05 28.90 -16.94
N LYS A 27 2.21 27.78 -17.63
CA LYS A 27 1.08 26.98 -18.13
C LYS A 27 0.94 25.68 -17.36
N ILE A 28 0.26 25.70 -16.21
CA ILE A 28 -0.28 24.50 -15.57
C ILE A 28 -1.45 24.02 -16.46
N SER A 29 -1.20 23.09 -17.35
CA SER A 29 -2.27 22.38 -18.05
C SER A 29 -2.85 21.32 -17.10
N ASN A 30 -4.18 21.31 -16.92
CA ASN A 30 -4.93 20.24 -16.24
C ASN A 30 -4.87 18.94 -17.07
N THR A 31 -3.72 18.34 -17.24
CA THR A 31 -3.55 17.02 -17.84
C THR A 31 -3.82 15.98 -16.76
N PHE A 32 -4.99 15.33 -16.84
CA PHE A 32 -5.25 14.13 -16.05
C PHE A 32 -4.20 13.07 -16.37
N GLN A 33 -3.48 12.60 -15.35
CA GLN A 33 -2.57 11.49 -15.54
C GLN A 33 -3.36 10.19 -15.78
N LEU A 34 -2.95 9.40 -16.74
CA LEU A 34 -3.67 8.17 -17.14
C LEU A 34 -3.78 7.15 -16.00
N GLY A 35 -2.82 7.15 -15.08
CA GLY A 35 -2.78 6.28 -13.91
C GLY A 35 -3.72 6.67 -12.78
N GLU A 36 -4.36 7.85 -12.85
CA GLU A 36 -5.30 8.26 -11.81
C GLU A 36 -6.57 7.41 -11.84
N ILE A 37 -7.00 6.97 -10.66
CA ILE A 37 -8.32 6.40 -10.46
C ILE A 37 -9.30 7.55 -10.34
N ILE A 38 -10.31 7.56 -11.19
CA ILE A 38 -11.38 8.55 -11.09
C ILE A 38 -12.24 8.18 -9.88
N VAL A 39 -11.91 8.79 -8.74
CA VAL A 39 -12.83 8.81 -7.60
C VAL A 39 -13.88 9.87 -7.94
N LEU A 40 -15.14 9.47 -8.07
CA LEU A 40 -16.27 10.38 -8.32
C LEU A 40 -16.61 11.24 -7.08
N ALA A 41 -15.63 11.50 -6.22
CA ALA A 41 -15.76 12.43 -5.11
C ALA A 41 -15.59 13.87 -5.63
N PRO A 42 -16.30 14.86 -5.05
CA PRO A 42 -16.04 16.26 -5.34
C PRO A 42 -14.59 16.61 -4.96
N ARG A 43 -14.02 17.63 -5.62
CA ARG A 43 -12.66 18.15 -5.36
C ARG A 43 -12.38 18.53 -3.89
N THR A 44 -13.40 18.58 -3.07
CA THR A 44 -13.36 19.03 -1.67
C THR A 44 -13.35 17.90 -0.64
N ASP A 45 -13.47 16.62 -1.02
CA ASP A 45 -13.55 15.54 -0.03
C ASP A 45 -12.19 14.90 0.25
N ASN A 46 -11.33 15.65 0.94
CA ASN A 46 -10.02 15.20 1.40
C ASN A 46 -10.08 14.25 2.62
N THR A 47 -11.27 13.95 3.14
CA THR A 47 -11.42 13.10 4.34
C THR A 47 -11.60 11.63 3.97
N ILE A 48 -12.36 11.36 2.91
CA ILE A 48 -12.64 10.01 2.41
C ILE A 48 -11.57 9.54 1.42
N SER A 49 -11.13 10.44 0.52
CA SER A 49 -10.05 10.18 -0.44
C SER A 49 -8.93 11.18 -0.25
N GLN A 50 -7.72 10.69 0.00
CA GLN A 50 -6.53 11.53 0.16
C GLN A 50 -5.51 11.18 -0.91
N THR A 51 -5.05 12.19 -1.63
CA THR A 51 -3.92 12.07 -2.56
C THR A 51 -2.73 12.84 -2.00
N LEU A 52 -1.63 12.14 -1.86
CA LEU A 52 -0.37 12.69 -1.38
C LEU A 52 0.64 12.71 -2.53
N ASN A 53 1.24 13.88 -2.78
CA ASN A 53 2.41 13.95 -3.63
C ASN A 53 3.59 13.29 -2.90
N LEU A 54 4.23 12.35 -3.57
CA LEU A 54 5.34 11.62 -2.99
C LEU A 54 6.57 12.51 -2.92
N GLN A 55 7.12 12.65 -1.73
CA GLN A 55 8.34 13.39 -1.49
C GLN A 55 9.55 12.45 -1.56
N MET A 56 10.67 12.98 -1.97
CA MET A 56 11.93 12.24 -2.12
C MET A 56 12.48 11.61 -0.84
N ASN A 57 11.99 12.01 0.31
CA ASN A 57 12.39 11.46 1.62
C ASN A 57 11.64 10.17 2.00
N HIS A 58 10.52 9.86 1.34
CA HIS A 58 9.81 8.59 1.56
C HIS A 58 10.52 7.47 0.78
N ILE A 59 10.84 6.39 1.46
CA ILE A 59 11.51 5.24 0.84
C ILE A 59 10.46 4.32 0.20
N ASN A 60 9.37 4.05 0.94
CA ASN A 60 8.31 3.13 0.51
C ASN A 60 6.91 3.68 0.81
N VAL A 61 5.90 2.98 0.31
CA VAL A 61 4.49 3.39 0.39
C VAL A 61 4.00 3.47 1.84
N SER A 62 4.43 2.57 2.72
CA SER A 62 4.00 2.59 4.11
C SER A 62 4.48 3.85 4.85
N GLU A 63 5.68 4.34 4.57
CA GLU A 63 6.19 5.61 5.13
C GLU A 63 5.40 6.81 4.61
N ALA A 64 5.07 6.84 3.31
CA ALA A 64 4.31 7.94 2.71
C ALA A 64 2.92 8.11 3.32
N LEU A 65 2.28 7.01 3.71
CA LEU A 65 0.92 7.00 4.26
C LEU A 65 0.84 7.28 5.77
N ARG A 66 1.96 7.38 6.50
CA ARG A 66 1.97 7.60 7.97
C ARG A 66 1.26 8.86 8.43
N SER A 67 1.29 9.92 7.63
CA SER A 67 0.67 11.21 7.94
C SER A 67 -0.86 11.19 7.83
N VAL A 68 -1.42 10.20 7.15
CA VAL A 68 -2.85 10.13 6.85
C VAL A 68 -3.64 9.76 8.12
N PRO A 69 -4.69 10.51 8.46
CA PRO A 69 -5.61 10.15 9.55
C PRO A 69 -6.23 8.77 9.32
N SER A 70 -6.49 8.00 10.38
CA SER A 70 -6.97 6.60 10.36
C SER A 70 -6.03 5.59 9.74
N VAL A 71 -4.87 5.98 9.23
CA VAL A 71 -3.85 5.04 8.77
C VAL A 71 -2.92 4.74 9.94
N ILE A 72 -2.92 3.51 10.39
CA ILE A 72 -2.04 3.00 11.43
C ILE A 72 -0.92 2.25 10.71
N PHE A 73 0.32 2.69 10.90
CA PHE A 73 1.47 1.91 10.48
C PHE A 73 1.64 0.74 11.46
N ALA A 74 1.83 -0.43 10.92
CA ALA A 74 2.10 -1.64 11.66
C ALA A 74 3.27 -2.41 11.01
N ASN A 75 3.90 -3.29 11.77
CA ASN A 75 4.87 -4.22 11.25
C ASN A 75 4.39 -5.63 11.60
N MET A 76 4.15 -6.46 10.59
CA MET A 76 3.80 -7.87 10.79
C MET A 76 5.03 -8.59 11.33
N GLY A 77 5.24 -8.52 12.66
CA GLY A 77 6.45 -8.88 13.34
C GLY A 77 7.00 -10.26 12.98
N GLY A 78 6.13 -11.26 12.85
CA GLY A 78 6.54 -12.62 12.48
C GLY A 78 7.12 -12.77 11.07
N ARG A 79 6.96 -11.77 10.18
CA ARG A 79 7.46 -11.73 8.79
C ARG A 79 8.29 -10.49 8.48
N PHE A 80 8.37 -9.56 9.44
CA PHE A 80 9.01 -8.25 9.28
C PHE A 80 8.52 -7.53 8.01
N GLU A 81 7.22 -7.37 7.91
CA GLU A 81 6.53 -6.75 6.77
C GLU A 81 5.85 -5.46 7.21
N PRO A 82 6.41 -4.29 6.85
CA PRO A 82 5.72 -3.01 7.00
C PRO A 82 4.38 -3.02 6.27
N THR A 83 3.33 -2.71 6.99
CA THR A 83 1.96 -2.68 6.48
C THR A 83 1.20 -1.50 7.08
N ILE A 84 -0.03 -1.30 6.62
CA ILE A 84 -0.95 -0.33 7.20
C ILE A 84 -2.28 -0.99 7.55
N ILE A 85 -2.94 -0.39 8.54
CA ILE A 85 -4.31 -0.69 8.92
C ILE A 85 -5.11 0.60 8.75
N VAL A 86 -6.22 0.56 8.02
CA VAL A 86 -7.10 1.72 7.79
C VAL A 86 -8.45 1.47 8.43
N ARG A 87 -8.82 2.28 9.42
CA ARG A 87 -10.09 2.12 10.16
C ARG A 87 -10.33 0.71 10.68
N GLY A 88 -9.25 -0.01 11.01
CA GLY A 88 -9.28 -1.37 11.53
C GLY A 88 -9.19 -2.48 10.50
N PHE A 89 -9.21 -2.18 9.20
CA PHE A 89 -8.98 -3.15 8.13
C PHE A 89 -7.50 -3.27 7.80
N ASP A 90 -7.01 -4.49 7.69
CA ASP A 90 -5.67 -4.79 7.20
C ASP A 90 -5.58 -4.70 5.66
N ILE A 91 -4.37 -4.91 5.14
CA ILE A 91 -4.06 -4.76 3.71
C ILE A 91 -4.86 -5.71 2.79
N ARG A 92 -5.36 -6.86 3.29
CA ARG A 92 -6.21 -7.78 2.51
C ARG A 92 -7.56 -7.17 2.15
N GLY A 93 -8.04 -6.25 2.99
CA GLY A 93 -9.28 -5.48 2.76
C GLY A 93 -9.03 -4.12 2.08
N ILE A 94 -7.79 -3.80 1.74
CA ILE A 94 -7.37 -2.51 1.15
C ILE A 94 -6.45 -2.79 -0.04
N PRO A 95 -7.00 -3.24 -1.18
CA PRO A 95 -6.17 -3.58 -2.33
C PRO A 95 -5.32 -2.41 -2.81
N VAL A 96 -4.10 -2.74 -3.24
CA VAL A 96 -3.13 -1.78 -3.79
C VAL A 96 -3.17 -1.84 -5.30
N PHE A 97 -3.16 -0.69 -5.92
CA PHE A 97 -3.14 -0.52 -7.38
C PHE A 97 -1.92 0.29 -7.79
N VAL A 98 -1.42 0.03 -8.98
CA VAL A 98 -0.44 0.85 -9.69
C VAL A 98 -1.09 1.31 -11.00
N ASP A 99 -1.29 2.61 -11.17
CA ASP A 99 -1.98 3.20 -12.34
C ASP A 99 -3.40 2.62 -12.57
N GLY A 100 -4.08 2.21 -11.48
CA GLY A 100 -5.39 1.55 -11.52
C GLY A 100 -5.36 0.07 -11.85
N ILE A 101 -4.18 -0.54 -11.93
CA ILE A 101 -3.98 -1.98 -12.13
C ILE A 101 -3.74 -2.64 -10.78
N PRO A 102 -4.52 -3.68 -10.40
CA PRO A 102 -4.38 -4.31 -9.09
C PRO A 102 -3.03 -4.99 -8.95
N LEU A 103 -2.37 -4.71 -7.84
CA LEU A 103 -1.16 -5.37 -7.40
C LEU A 103 -1.58 -6.55 -6.53
N GLN A 104 -1.46 -7.76 -7.02
CA GLN A 104 -1.99 -8.93 -6.33
C GLN A 104 -0.90 -9.87 -5.83
N MET A 105 -1.16 -10.45 -4.64
CA MET A 105 -0.44 -11.58 -4.06
C MET A 105 -1.43 -12.74 -4.00
N PRO A 106 -1.40 -13.69 -4.96
CA PRO A 106 -2.45 -14.69 -5.13
C PRO A 106 -2.72 -15.53 -3.89
N TYR A 107 -1.66 -15.89 -3.14
CA TYR A 107 -1.80 -16.82 -2.02
C TYR A 107 -2.49 -16.18 -0.81
N ASP A 108 -1.91 -15.15 -0.22
CA ASP A 108 -2.37 -14.62 1.07
C ASP A 108 -2.97 -13.21 1.03
N GLY A 109 -2.84 -12.52 -0.11
CA GLY A 109 -3.34 -11.16 -0.25
C GLY A 109 -2.55 -10.11 0.57
N ASP A 110 -1.54 -10.54 1.33
CA ASP A 110 -0.71 -9.68 2.15
C ASP A 110 0.40 -9.06 1.30
N ILE A 111 0.27 -7.75 1.02
CA ILE A 111 1.28 -6.99 0.28
C ILE A 111 2.25 -6.35 1.28
N ASP A 112 3.53 -6.70 1.19
CA ASP A 112 4.59 -6.03 1.94
C ASP A 112 4.81 -4.61 1.36
N LEU A 113 4.18 -3.61 1.99
CA LEU A 113 4.31 -2.20 1.58
C LEU A 113 5.73 -1.66 1.76
N GLY A 114 6.56 -2.30 2.59
CA GLY A 114 7.97 -1.99 2.74
C GLY A 114 8.77 -2.30 1.49
N GLN A 115 8.30 -3.24 0.67
CA GLN A 115 8.92 -3.62 -0.60
C GLN A 115 8.47 -2.73 -1.78
N LEU A 116 7.46 -1.87 -1.61
CA LEU A 116 6.97 -0.97 -2.65
C LEU A 116 7.69 0.38 -2.58
N ILE A 117 8.76 0.51 -3.37
CA ILE A 117 9.60 1.71 -3.43
C ILE A 117 8.86 2.84 -4.17
N THR A 118 8.93 4.06 -3.59
CA THR A 118 8.18 5.24 -4.08
C THR A 118 8.89 6.06 -5.15
N PHE A 119 10.15 5.78 -5.45
CA PHE A 119 11.04 6.64 -6.24
C PHE A 119 10.51 7.02 -7.65
N ASP A 120 9.80 6.11 -8.32
CA ASP A 120 9.24 6.29 -9.66
C ASP A 120 7.73 6.54 -9.67
N TYR A 121 7.14 6.82 -8.51
CA TYR A 121 5.75 7.23 -8.39
C TYR A 121 5.68 8.74 -8.09
N SER A 122 4.69 9.40 -8.67
CA SER A 122 4.41 10.83 -8.43
C SER A 122 3.46 11.05 -7.26
N GLN A 123 2.50 10.15 -7.09
CA GLN A 123 1.42 10.29 -6.12
C GLN A 123 1.03 8.94 -5.51
N VAL A 124 0.50 8.98 -4.30
CA VAL A 124 -0.28 7.91 -3.69
C VAL A 124 -1.65 8.43 -3.29
N SER A 125 -2.70 7.74 -3.72
CA SER A 125 -4.08 8.02 -3.33
C SER A 125 -4.60 6.91 -2.42
N LEU A 126 -5.23 7.29 -1.32
CA LEU A 126 -5.90 6.38 -0.39
C LEU A 126 -7.38 6.73 -0.31
N THR A 127 -8.28 5.76 -0.53
CA THR A 127 -9.69 5.87 -0.19
C THR A 127 -9.99 5.11 1.10
N LYS A 128 -10.95 5.59 1.91
CA LYS A 128 -11.30 4.99 3.19
C LYS A 128 -12.76 4.55 3.17
N GLY A 129 -13.00 3.25 3.20
CA GLY A 129 -14.33 2.63 3.27
C GLY A 129 -15.18 2.72 2.00
N ILE A 130 -15.02 3.74 1.18
CA ILE A 130 -15.72 3.91 -0.10
C ILE A 130 -14.68 3.94 -1.23
N ALA A 131 -14.81 3.03 -2.17
CA ALA A 131 -13.94 2.95 -3.34
C ALA A 131 -14.81 2.79 -4.59
N PRO A 132 -14.40 3.30 -5.76
CA PRO A 132 -15.14 3.11 -7.01
C PRO A 132 -15.41 1.64 -7.31
N MET A 133 -16.59 1.34 -7.85
CA MET A 133 -16.97 -0.03 -8.21
C MET A 133 -16.10 -0.62 -9.32
N SER A 134 -15.46 0.24 -10.11
CA SER A 134 -14.49 -0.12 -11.14
C SER A 134 -13.19 -0.74 -10.60
N LEU A 135 -12.91 -0.64 -9.29
CA LEU A 135 -11.76 -1.27 -8.64
C LEU A 135 -12.01 -2.75 -8.27
N GLY A 136 -13.24 -3.20 -8.42
CA GLY A 136 -13.61 -4.59 -8.16
C GLY A 136 -13.87 -4.91 -6.67
N PRO A 137 -13.90 -6.21 -6.34
CA PRO A 137 -14.13 -6.70 -4.99
C PRO A 137 -12.91 -6.43 -4.08
N ASN A 138 -13.01 -6.86 -2.81
CA ASN A 138 -11.99 -6.76 -1.78
C ASN A 138 -11.68 -5.33 -1.29
N THR A 139 -12.48 -4.34 -1.69
CA THR A 139 -12.33 -2.94 -1.25
C THR A 139 -13.10 -2.65 0.05
N ILE A 140 -13.19 -3.63 0.95
CA ILE A 140 -13.96 -3.56 2.19
C ILE A 140 -13.46 -2.43 3.13
N GLY A 141 -12.16 -2.18 3.19
CA GLY A 141 -11.55 -1.11 3.99
C GLY A 141 -11.22 0.14 3.19
N GLY A 142 -11.29 0.07 1.87
CA GLY A 142 -10.87 1.14 0.96
C GLY A 142 -9.93 0.65 -0.13
N SER A 143 -9.05 1.53 -0.65
CA SER A 143 -8.05 1.19 -1.65
C SER A 143 -6.86 2.14 -1.64
N ILE A 144 -5.70 1.67 -2.09
CA ILE A 144 -4.50 2.47 -2.33
C ILE A 144 -4.20 2.45 -3.82
N ASN A 145 -3.94 3.61 -4.43
CA ASN A 145 -3.46 3.69 -5.82
C ASN A 145 -2.17 4.49 -5.90
N LEU A 146 -1.16 3.90 -6.48
CA LEU A 146 0.12 4.51 -6.79
C LEU A 146 0.06 5.01 -8.24
N VAL A 147 0.34 6.29 -8.46
CA VAL A 147 0.41 6.87 -9.78
C VAL A 147 1.88 6.97 -10.19
N SER A 148 2.25 6.26 -11.24
CA SER A 148 3.62 6.27 -11.73
C SER A 148 3.96 7.57 -12.42
N PHE A 149 5.23 7.98 -12.34
CA PHE A 149 5.70 9.20 -12.97
C PHE A 149 5.45 9.19 -14.48
N GLN A 150 5.00 10.33 -15.02
CA GLN A 150 4.82 10.57 -16.44
C GLN A 150 5.50 11.89 -16.81
N PRO A 151 6.42 11.90 -17.78
CA PRO A 151 7.09 13.13 -18.19
C PRO A 151 6.09 14.16 -18.73
N THR A 152 6.26 15.41 -18.33
CA THR A 152 5.47 16.56 -18.82
C THR A 152 6.24 17.42 -19.79
N ASP A 153 7.57 17.42 -19.70
CA ASP A 153 8.48 18.30 -20.42
C ASP A 153 9.36 17.52 -21.40
N LYS A 154 10.06 18.25 -22.28
CA LYS A 154 10.99 17.66 -23.26
C LYS A 154 12.10 16.87 -22.59
N VAL A 155 12.52 17.28 -21.39
CA VAL A 155 13.52 16.59 -20.59
C VAL A 155 13.13 16.68 -19.12
N ASN A 156 12.91 15.53 -18.50
CA ASN A 156 12.75 15.40 -17.05
C ASN A 156 13.82 14.44 -16.55
N VAL A 157 14.66 14.86 -15.64
CA VAL A 157 15.67 14.00 -15.00
C VAL A 157 15.65 14.22 -13.51
N GLN A 158 15.59 13.11 -12.78
CA GLN A 158 15.73 13.09 -11.35
C GLN A 158 16.75 12.03 -10.97
N ALA A 159 17.76 12.41 -10.21
CA ALA A 159 18.75 11.48 -9.68
C ALA A 159 18.89 11.65 -8.18
N ILE A 160 19.11 10.56 -7.48
CA ILE A 160 19.32 10.55 -6.04
C ILE A 160 20.56 9.72 -5.68
N THR A 161 21.22 10.12 -4.59
CA THR A 161 22.18 9.30 -3.87
C THR A 161 22.07 9.59 -2.39
N GLY A 162 22.19 8.58 -1.55
CA GLY A 162 22.02 8.73 -0.11
C GLY A 162 22.81 7.71 0.69
N LEU A 163 23.09 8.10 1.94
CA LEU A 163 23.77 7.29 2.94
C LEU A 163 22.97 7.33 4.25
N GLY A 164 23.06 6.27 5.03
CA GLY A 164 22.37 6.20 6.31
C GLY A 164 23.01 5.24 7.32
N SER A 165 22.48 5.24 8.52
CA SER A 165 22.87 4.29 9.57
C SER A 165 22.69 2.85 9.09
N GLY A 166 23.48 1.91 9.65
CA GLY A 166 23.40 0.48 9.32
C GLY A 166 24.02 0.14 7.96
N ASN A 167 25.06 0.87 7.54
CA ASN A 167 25.71 0.75 6.23
C ASN A 167 24.72 0.93 5.06
N THR A 168 23.68 1.75 5.29
CA THR A 168 22.70 2.03 4.25
C THR A 168 23.29 2.92 3.17
N TYR A 169 23.10 2.54 1.92
CA TYR A 169 23.29 3.40 0.75
C TYR A 169 22.12 3.26 -0.21
N GLU A 170 21.84 4.32 -0.94
CA GLU A 170 20.84 4.32 -2.01
C GLU A 170 21.31 5.17 -3.18
N TYR A 171 20.90 4.80 -4.37
CA TYR A 171 21.02 5.62 -5.56
C TYR A 171 19.92 5.29 -6.56
N GLY A 172 19.55 6.27 -7.35
CA GLY A 172 18.53 6.08 -8.36
C GLY A 172 18.55 7.18 -9.40
N ILE A 173 18.01 6.86 -10.56
CA ILE A 173 17.76 7.81 -11.63
C ILE A 173 16.40 7.52 -12.24
N ASN A 174 15.64 8.58 -12.49
CA ASN A 174 14.39 8.57 -13.23
C ASN A 174 14.51 9.64 -14.32
N ALA A 175 14.46 9.21 -15.56
CA ALA A 175 14.60 10.09 -16.71
C ALA A 175 13.43 9.89 -17.67
N GLY A 176 12.95 10.97 -18.26
CA GLY A 176 11.87 10.93 -19.23
C GLY A 176 11.91 12.10 -20.21
N SER A 177 11.19 11.93 -21.28
CA SER A 177 11.02 12.95 -22.32
C SER A 177 9.62 12.88 -22.87
N ARG A 178 8.99 14.04 -23.08
CA ARG A 178 7.72 14.19 -23.75
C ARG A 178 7.91 15.00 -25.04
N MET A 179 7.61 14.38 -26.15
CA MET A 179 7.49 14.98 -27.46
C MET A 179 6.02 15.21 -27.79
N GLU A 180 5.69 15.80 -28.93
CA GLU A 180 4.29 16.11 -29.28
C GLU A 180 3.34 14.90 -29.14
N LYS A 181 3.76 13.73 -29.63
CA LYS A 181 2.91 12.53 -29.71
C LYS A 181 3.44 11.34 -28.92
N VAL A 182 4.64 11.42 -28.38
CA VAL A 182 5.28 10.28 -27.71
C VAL A 182 5.92 10.76 -26.43
N PHE A 183 5.82 9.95 -25.37
CA PHE A 183 6.66 10.11 -24.22
C PHE A 183 7.34 8.79 -23.85
N VAL A 184 8.52 8.90 -23.31
CA VAL A 184 9.30 7.78 -22.80
C VAL A 184 9.75 8.09 -21.37
N GLN A 185 9.81 7.07 -20.53
CA GLN A 185 10.34 7.19 -19.18
C GLN A 185 11.09 5.91 -18.83
N ALA A 186 12.25 6.07 -18.18
CA ALA A 186 13.03 4.98 -17.63
C ALA A 186 13.51 5.35 -16.24
N SER A 187 13.41 4.40 -15.30
CA SER A 187 13.97 4.58 -13.97
C SER A 187 14.75 3.34 -13.53
N TYR A 188 15.75 3.60 -12.71
CA TYR A 188 16.50 2.61 -11.95
C TYR A 188 16.66 3.10 -10.51
N TYR A 189 16.47 2.21 -9.56
CA TYR A 189 16.68 2.48 -8.14
C TYR A 189 17.30 1.28 -7.46
N GLU A 190 18.27 1.54 -6.59
CA GLU A 190 18.89 0.52 -5.74
C GLU A 190 19.08 1.08 -4.33
N ARG A 191 18.84 0.25 -3.33
CA ARG A 191 19.09 0.53 -1.92
C ARG A 191 19.54 -0.72 -1.20
N HIS A 192 20.55 -0.55 -0.36
CA HIS A 192 21.09 -1.59 0.51
C HIS A 192 21.11 -1.14 1.96
N THR A 193 20.86 -2.06 2.88
CA THR A 193 20.99 -1.86 4.33
C THR A 193 21.46 -3.18 4.94
N ASP A 194 22.59 -3.16 5.70
CA ASP A 194 23.07 -4.37 6.38
C ASP A 194 22.23 -4.69 7.62
N TYR A 195 21.88 -3.68 8.40
CA TYR A 195 21.17 -3.82 9.67
C TYR A 195 20.59 -2.47 10.13
N PHE A 196 19.76 -2.50 11.16
CA PHE A 196 19.49 -1.30 11.94
C PHE A 196 19.93 -1.47 13.40
N MET A 197 20.24 -0.34 14.07
CA MET A 197 20.57 -0.33 15.49
C MET A 197 19.34 -0.17 16.32
N LEU A 198 19.22 -0.95 17.40
CA LEU A 198 18.22 -0.77 18.46
C LEU A 198 18.59 0.41 19.36
N SER A 199 17.63 0.91 20.14
CA SER A 199 17.84 1.97 21.12
C SER A 199 18.94 1.58 22.14
N HIS A 200 19.60 2.59 22.72
CA HIS A 200 20.55 2.38 23.82
C HIS A 200 19.89 1.80 25.06
N SER A 201 18.60 2.00 25.25
CA SER A 201 17.81 1.45 26.36
C SER A 201 17.29 0.03 26.10
N TYR A 202 17.57 -0.56 24.92
CA TYR A 202 17.19 -1.95 24.65
C TYR A 202 17.86 -2.92 25.62
N GLN A 203 17.09 -3.85 26.14
CA GLN A 203 17.59 -4.90 27.04
C GLN A 203 17.82 -6.19 26.24
N PRO A 204 19.04 -6.77 26.32
CA PRO A 204 19.37 -8.01 25.61
C PRO A 204 18.43 -9.16 25.97
N THR A 205 18.16 -10.03 25.00
CA THR A 205 17.37 -11.26 25.14
C THR A 205 18.13 -12.44 24.55
N THR A 206 17.58 -13.65 24.68
CA THR A 206 18.19 -14.90 24.18
C THR A 206 18.51 -14.81 22.68
N TYR A 207 17.64 -14.20 21.88
CA TYR A 207 17.77 -14.12 20.42
C TYR A 207 18.17 -12.73 19.91
N GLN A 208 18.52 -11.82 20.81
CA GLN A 208 19.01 -10.48 20.49
C GLN A 208 19.94 -10.01 21.60
N SER A 209 21.22 -10.38 21.48
CA SER A 209 22.22 -10.18 22.55
C SER A 209 22.80 -8.77 22.59
N ASP A 210 22.74 -8.02 21.49
CA ASP A 210 23.28 -6.68 21.37
C ASP A 210 22.29 -5.74 20.65
N ARG A 211 22.75 -4.53 20.35
CA ARG A 211 21.93 -3.48 19.70
C ARG A 211 21.95 -3.55 18.17
N LYS A 212 22.81 -4.33 17.56
CA LYS A 212 22.77 -4.56 16.12
C LYS A 212 21.66 -5.56 15.83
N ARG A 213 20.51 -5.10 15.29
CA ARG A 213 19.35 -5.97 15.08
C ARG A 213 19.69 -7.12 14.15
N ASP A 214 19.54 -8.31 14.68
CA ASP A 214 19.90 -9.54 14.00
C ASP A 214 19.02 -9.79 12.79
N ASN A 215 19.63 -10.26 11.70
CA ASN A 215 18.92 -10.62 10.45
C ASN A 215 17.95 -9.53 9.94
N SER A 216 18.37 -8.25 10.02
CA SER A 216 17.56 -7.08 9.61
C SER A 216 18.05 -6.41 8.32
N TYR A 217 18.84 -7.12 7.52
CA TYR A 217 19.28 -6.63 6.22
C TYR A 217 18.13 -6.51 5.22
N SER A 218 18.31 -5.59 4.26
CA SER A 218 17.37 -5.44 3.14
C SER A 218 18.07 -4.89 1.89
N ASP A 219 17.78 -5.50 0.75
CA ASP A 219 18.23 -5.10 -0.57
C ASP A 219 17.03 -4.83 -1.46
N PHE A 220 17.08 -3.72 -2.19
CA PHE A 220 16.03 -3.33 -3.14
C PHE A 220 16.64 -2.98 -4.48
N GLN A 221 16.10 -3.51 -5.54
CA GLN A 221 16.43 -3.13 -6.90
C GLN A 221 15.15 -3.01 -7.72
N LYS A 222 14.97 -1.87 -8.41
CA LYS A 222 13.80 -1.62 -9.24
C LYS A 222 14.18 -0.99 -10.57
N VAL A 223 13.56 -1.47 -11.64
CA VAL A 223 13.59 -0.89 -12.98
C VAL A 223 12.16 -0.62 -13.42
N ASN A 224 11.90 0.53 -14.02
CA ASN A 224 10.63 0.84 -14.67
C ASN A 224 10.89 1.45 -16.05
N LEU A 225 10.15 0.96 -17.05
CA LEU A 225 10.22 1.44 -18.44
C LEU A 225 8.81 1.74 -18.93
N LYS A 226 8.55 2.95 -19.38
CA LYS A 226 7.23 3.39 -19.85
C LYS A 226 7.35 4.04 -21.23
N LEU A 227 6.46 3.66 -22.10
CA LEU A 227 6.28 4.24 -23.44
C LEU A 227 4.81 4.65 -23.61
N GLY A 228 4.57 5.90 -23.95
CA GLY A 228 3.24 6.40 -24.25
C GLY A 228 3.13 7.01 -25.63
N TYR A 229 1.96 6.84 -26.25
CA TYR A 229 1.60 7.41 -27.53
C TYR A 229 0.31 8.22 -27.41
N LEU A 230 0.36 9.49 -27.79
CA LEU A 230 -0.73 10.45 -27.78
C LEU A 230 -1.23 10.62 -29.21
N ALA A 231 -2.18 9.79 -29.62
CA ALA A 231 -2.73 9.85 -30.98
C ALA A 231 -3.49 11.16 -31.21
N ALA A 232 -4.19 11.67 -30.18
CA ALA A 232 -4.87 12.96 -30.12
C ALA A 232 -4.86 13.47 -28.66
N PRO A 233 -5.27 14.72 -28.38
CA PRO A 233 -5.33 15.25 -27.01
C PRO A 233 -6.12 14.37 -26.01
N ASP A 234 -7.12 13.63 -26.51
CA ASP A 234 -8.02 12.78 -25.73
C ASP A 234 -7.83 11.29 -26.04
N GLN A 235 -6.72 10.91 -26.67
CA GLN A 235 -6.40 9.52 -27.05
C GLN A 235 -4.97 9.19 -26.64
N GLU A 236 -4.83 8.42 -25.58
CA GLU A 236 -3.55 8.03 -25.03
C GLU A 236 -3.46 6.50 -24.88
N PHE A 237 -2.30 5.96 -25.26
CA PHE A 237 -1.95 4.55 -25.18
C PHE A 237 -0.60 4.44 -24.49
N THR A 238 -0.51 3.64 -23.43
CA THR A 238 0.71 3.50 -22.64
C THR A 238 1.01 2.02 -22.38
N ILE A 239 2.26 1.64 -22.60
CA ILE A 239 2.83 0.35 -22.17
C ILE A 239 3.83 0.64 -21.07
N ASN A 240 3.79 -0.15 -19.99
CA ASN A 240 4.72 -0.05 -18.89
C ASN A 240 5.23 -1.43 -18.50
N TYR A 241 6.54 -1.54 -18.29
CA TYR A 241 7.22 -2.71 -17.76
C TYR A 241 7.92 -2.34 -16.46
N GLN A 242 7.66 -3.12 -15.41
CA GLN A 242 8.32 -2.97 -14.11
C GLN A 242 9.01 -4.29 -13.75
N TYR A 243 10.24 -4.18 -13.28
CA TYR A 243 11.00 -5.27 -12.69
C TYR A 243 11.47 -4.84 -11.31
N GLN A 244 11.26 -5.69 -10.32
CA GLN A 244 11.73 -5.48 -8.96
C GLN A 244 12.33 -6.78 -8.44
N ASN A 245 13.51 -6.70 -7.82
CA ASN A 245 14.15 -7.82 -7.15
C ASN A 245 14.69 -7.35 -5.81
N ASN A 246 14.24 -7.98 -4.75
CA ASN A 246 14.56 -7.61 -3.38
C ASN A 246 15.05 -8.83 -2.62
N ALA A 247 15.78 -8.57 -1.52
CA ALA A 247 16.12 -9.57 -0.52
C ALA A 247 15.99 -8.97 0.88
N LYS A 248 15.58 -9.77 1.85
CA LYS A 248 15.52 -9.32 3.26
C LYS A 248 15.74 -10.45 4.25
N GLY A 249 16.26 -10.10 5.41
CA GLY A 249 16.21 -10.93 6.59
C GLY A 249 14.88 -10.76 7.34
N ASN A 250 14.61 -11.67 8.24
CA ASN A 250 13.50 -11.60 9.19
C ASN A 250 14.06 -11.60 10.61
N PRO A 251 14.11 -10.46 11.30
CA PRO A 251 14.59 -10.40 12.67
C PRO A 251 13.84 -11.36 13.58
N PRO A 252 14.54 -12.17 14.41
CA PRO A 252 13.91 -13.18 15.24
C PRO A 252 13.06 -12.53 16.34
N TYR A 253 12.01 -13.23 16.77
CA TYR A 253 11.23 -12.82 17.94
C TYR A 253 12.13 -12.74 19.16
N SER A 254 12.04 -11.63 19.89
CA SER A 254 12.85 -11.34 21.08
C SER A 254 12.01 -10.79 22.25
N GLY A 255 10.74 -11.22 22.33
CA GLY A 255 9.79 -10.78 23.35
C GLY A 255 9.61 -11.76 24.50
N ILE A 256 8.56 -11.53 25.28
CA ILE A 256 8.25 -12.25 26.52
C ILE A 256 7.15 -13.31 26.38
N ASP A 257 6.49 -13.39 25.22
CA ASP A 257 5.40 -14.34 24.99
C ASP A 257 5.94 -15.75 24.72
N GLU A 258 5.90 -16.63 25.71
CA GLU A 258 6.37 -18.02 25.62
C GLU A 258 5.60 -18.85 24.58
N LYS A 259 4.39 -18.44 24.19
CA LYS A 259 3.60 -19.12 23.17
C LYS A 259 4.07 -18.79 21.76
N GLN A 260 4.90 -17.75 21.60
CA GLN A 260 5.40 -17.32 20.33
C GLN A 260 6.63 -18.11 19.89
N THR A 261 6.52 -18.84 18.80
CA THR A 261 7.65 -19.56 18.22
C THR A 261 8.60 -18.59 17.51
N THR A 262 9.86 -18.59 17.92
CA THR A 262 10.91 -17.87 17.22
C THR A 262 11.21 -18.56 15.89
N ARG A 263 11.29 -17.76 14.81
CA ARG A 263 11.53 -18.23 13.44
C ARG A 263 12.79 -17.59 12.88
N PHE A 264 13.61 -18.38 12.20
CA PHE A 264 14.87 -17.97 11.60
C PHE A 264 14.71 -17.99 10.08
N TRP A 265 14.08 -16.94 9.55
CA TRP A 265 13.68 -16.84 8.15
C TRP A 265 14.50 -15.81 7.41
N GLN A 266 14.71 -16.07 6.12
CA GLN A 266 15.27 -15.13 5.16
C GLN A 266 14.52 -15.24 3.84
N TRP A 267 14.40 -14.13 3.14
CA TRP A 267 13.92 -14.04 1.76
C TRP A 267 15.06 -13.63 0.85
N PRO A 268 15.90 -14.56 0.36
CA PRO A 268 17.01 -14.23 -0.55
C PRO A 268 16.52 -13.77 -1.93
N VAL A 269 15.27 -14.07 -2.30
CA VAL A 269 14.67 -13.65 -3.56
C VAL A 269 13.22 -13.26 -3.32
N TRP A 270 12.89 -12.05 -3.73
CA TRP A 270 11.54 -11.52 -3.83
C TRP A 270 11.47 -10.73 -5.14
N GLU A 271 11.16 -11.44 -6.24
CA GLU A 271 11.15 -10.90 -7.59
C GLU A 271 9.74 -10.67 -8.07
N ARG A 272 9.50 -9.50 -8.69
CA ARG A 272 8.25 -9.18 -9.36
C ARG A 272 8.52 -8.60 -10.74
N GLN A 273 7.74 -9.06 -11.72
CA GLN A 273 7.70 -8.54 -13.07
C GLN A 273 6.26 -8.18 -13.43
N SER A 274 6.04 -6.96 -13.89
CA SER A 274 4.72 -6.49 -14.31
C SER A 274 4.82 -5.89 -15.71
N LEU A 275 3.93 -6.31 -16.58
CA LEU A 275 3.75 -5.71 -17.90
C LEU A 275 2.29 -5.30 -18.03
N TYR A 276 2.03 -4.04 -18.35
CA TYR A 276 0.68 -3.60 -18.56
C TYR A 276 0.55 -2.59 -19.70
N PHE A 277 -0.63 -2.60 -20.29
CA PHE A 277 -1.10 -1.67 -21.30
C PHE A 277 -2.32 -0.93 -20.74
N ILE A 278 -2.32 0.39 -20.87
CA ILE A 278 -3.46 1.24 -20.52
C ILE A 278 -3.77 2.12 -21.73
N SER A 279 -5.07 2.28 -22.04
CA SER A 279 -5.52 3.27 -23.00
C SER A 279 -6.69 4.07 -22.45
N LYS A 280 -6.75 5.35 -22.84
CA LYS A 280 -7.89 6.23 -22.58
C LYS A 280 -8.24 6.93 -23.88
N ASN A 281 -9.47 6.73 -24.36
CA ASN A 281 -9.91 7.22 -25.65
C ASN A 281 -11.28 7.89 -25.51
N ARG A 282 -11.40 9.11 -26.00
CA ARG A 282 -12.69 9.75 -26.23
C ARG A 282 -13.29 9.18 -27.50
N ILE A 283 -14.47 8.56 -27.41
CA ILE A 283 -15.22 8.01 -28.55
C ILE A 283 -15.97 9.15 -29.26
N ASN A 284 -16.60 10.02 -28.46
CA ASN A 284 -17.28 11.23 -28.91
C ASN A 284 -17.35 12.26 -27.78
N THR A 285 -18.07 13.37 -27.95
CA THR A 285 -18.17 14.45 -26.97
C THR A 285 -18.56 13.97 -25.55
N ASN A 286 -19.41 12.96 -25.48
CA ASN A 286 -20.03 12.50 -24.24
C ASN A 286 -19.54 11.13 -23.76
N ASN A 287 -18.82 10.38 -24.59
CA ASN A 287 -18.43 9.01 -24.29
C ASN A 287 -16.92 8.83 -24.36
N SER A 288 -16.36 8.19 -23.34
CA SER A 288 -14.97 7.76 -23.31
C SER A 288 -14.84 6.31 -22.83
N ILE A 289 -13.75 5.67 -23.25
CA ILE A 289 -13.38 4.32 -22.84
C ILE A 289 -11.97 4.35 -22.25
N LYS A 290 -11.80 3.74 -21.09
CA LYS A 290 -10.50 3.40 -20.52
C LYS A 290 -10.37 1.89 -20.50
N THR A 291 -9.27 1.38 -21.04
CA THR A 291 -8.98 -0.08 -21.07
C THR A 291 -7.63 -0.32 -20.43
N SER A 292 -7.53 -1.34 -19.59
CA SER A 292 -6.25 -1.84 -19.10
C SER A 292 -6.16 -3.36 -19.26
N ILE A 293 -4.98 -3.84 -19.63
CA ILE A 293 -4.65 -5.26 -19.74
C ILE A 293 -3.29 -5.42 -19.05
N TYR A 294 -3.14 -6.45 -18.22
CA TYR A 294 -1.94 -6.63 -17.44
C TYR A 294 -1.61 -8.09 -17.18
N THR A 295 -0.34 -8.35 -16.96
CA THR A 295 0.16 -9.61 -16.45
C THR A 295 1.26 -9.34 -15.43
N ASP A 296 1.21 -10.07 -14.32
CA ASP A 296 2.22 -10.05 -13.27
C ASP A 296 2.79 -11.44 -13.07
N LYS A 297 4.08 -11.49 -12.77
CA LYS A 297 4.77 -12.68 -12.30
C LYS A 297 5.45 -12.35 -10.98
N PHE A 298 5.22 -13.19 -9.98
CA PHE A 298 5.86 -13.07 -8.68
C PHE A 298 6.62 -14.35 -8.36
N TYR A 299 7.91 -14.23 -8.09
CA TYR A 299 8.79 -15.32 -7.70
C TYR A 299 9.42 -15.03 -6.35
N ASN A 300 9.19 -15.91 -5.38
CA ASN A 300 9.64 -15.72 -4.02
C ASN A 300 10.31 -16.99 -3.50
N VAL A 301 11.45 -16.83 -2.84
CA VAL A 301 12.15 -17.91 -2.13
C VAL A 301 12.25 -17.53 -0.67
N MET A 302 11.66 -18.34 0.20
CA MET A 302 11.79 -18.23 1.65
C MET A 302 12.62 -19.39 2.18
N LYS A 303 13.63 -19.10 3.00
CA LYS A 303 14.42 -20.09 3.72
C LYS A 303 14.14 -20.03 5.20
N SER A 304 13.69 -21.13 5.77
CA SER A 304 13.55 -21.36 7.20
C SER A 304 14.72 -22.21 7.68
N TYR A 305 15.44 -21.72 8.71
CA TYR A 305 16.63 -22.37 9.23
C TYR A 305 16.40 -22.97 10.62
N ASP A 306 17.32 -23.85 11.04
CA ASP A 306 17.27 -24.52 12.34
C ASP A 306 17.44 -23.59 13.53
N ASP A 307 18.27 -22.56 13.36
CA ASP A 307 18.65 -21.61 14.41
C ASP A 307 19.20 -20.30 13.85
N GLN A 308 19.70 -19.45 14.73
CA GLN A 308 20.22 -18.11 14.47
C GLN A 308 21.54 -18.09 13.68
N SER A 309 22.16 -19.25 13.43
CA SER A 309 23.35 -19.31 12.54
C SER A 309 22.99 -19.13 11.07
N TYR A 310 21.72 -19.38 10.70
CA TYR A 310 21.21 -19.33 9.30
C TYR A 310 22.02 -20.21 8.34
N THR A 311 22.47 -21.39 8.80
CA THR A 311 23.36 -22.27 8.02
C THR A 311 22.75 -23.61 7.67
N THR A 312 21.91 -24.18 8.54
CA THR A 312 21.41 -25.55 8.41
C THR A 312 19.87 -25.64 8.38
N GLN A 313 19.37 -26.68 7.72
CA GLN A 313 17.94 -26.99 7.54
C GLN A 313 17.67 -28.48 7.80
N ASN A 314 17.97 -28.97 9.03
CA ASN A 314 17.85 -30.38 9.41
C ASN A 314 16.56 -30.66 10.22
N LYS A 315 15.93 -29.63 10.80
CA LYS A 315 14.72 -29.78 11.61
C LYS A 315 13.46 -29.77 10.72
N LYS A 316 12.38 -30.38 11.20
CA LYS A 316 11.10 -30.47 10.46
C LYS A 316 10.51 -29.11 10.06
N TYR A 317 10.82 -28.04 10.80
CA TYR A 317 10.36 -26.68 10.53
C TYR A 317 11.33 -25.87 9.67
N ALA A 318 12.46 -26.45 9.30
CA ALA A 318 13.48 -25.82 8.48
C ALA A 318 13.38 -26.36 7.04
N PHE A 319 13.11 -25.46 6.11
CA PHE A 319 12.84 -25.80 4.70
C PHE A 319 13.12 -24.59 3.80
N THR A 320 13.19 -24.83 2.51
CA THR A 320 13.19 -23.78 1.49
C THR A 320 11.87 -23.87 0.73
N SER A 321 11.06 -22.83 0.82
CA SER A 321 9.78 -22.69 0.11
C SER A 321 9.94 -21.79 -1.10
N ILE A 322 9.34 -22.18 -2.22
CA ILE A 322 9.38 -21.47 -3.50
C ILE A 322 7.94 -21.20 -3.93
N TYR A 323 7.65 -19.91 -4.23
CA TYR A 323 6.43 -19.45 -4.87
C TYR A 323 6.73 -18.96 -6.28
N ASN A 324 5.88 -19.32 -7.24
CA ASN A 324 5.97 -18.87 -8.63
C ASN A 324 4.57 -18.54 -9.14
N ASP A 325 4.11 -17.36 -8.77
CA ASP A 325 2.74 -16.91 -8.97
C ASP A 325 2.59 -16.14 -10.29
N ARG A 326 1.39 -16.17 -10.83
CA ARG A 326 1.03 -15.45 -12.05
C ARG A 326 -0.35 -14.82 -11.93
N ASN A 327 -0.48 -13.61 -12.44
CA ASN A 327 -1.75 -12.92 -12.61
C ASN A 327 -1.91 -12.47 -14.06
N LEU A 328 -3.13 -12.61 -14.57
CA LEU A 328 -3.52 -12.08 -15.87
C LEU A 328 -4.90 -11.45 -15.73
N GLY A 329 -5.04 -10.21 -16.17
CA GLY A 329 -6.31 -9.54 -16.05
C GLY A 329 -6.50 -8.38 -16.99
N GLY A 330 -7.68 -7.78 -16.90
CA GLY A 330 -8.03 -6.57 -17.63
C GLY A 330 -9.25 -5.89 -17.04
N ASN A 331 -9.37 -4.61 -17.36
CA ASN A 331 -10.49 -3.77 -16.95
C ASN A 331 -10.89 -2.86 -18.09
N VAL A 332 -12.19 -2.71 -18.31
CA VAL A 332 -12.79 -1.75 -19.24
C VAL A 332 -13.74 -0.86 -18.47
N ILE A 333 -13.60 0.46 -18.61
CA ILE A 333 -14.50 1.46 -18.05
C ILE A 333 -15.06 2.31 -19.19
N LEU A 334 -16.39 2.31 -19.33
CA LEU A 334 -17.14 3.16 -20.23
C LEU A 334 -17.72 4.32 -19.43
N SER A 335 -17.38 5.56 -19.79
CA SER A 335 -17.89 6.77 -19.15
C SER A 335 -18.79 7.52 -20.10
N ASN A 336 -19.95 7.97 -19.58
CA ASN A 336 -20.95 8.76 -20.30
C ASN A 336 -21.31 10.03 -19.53
N THR A 337 -21.35 11.16 -20.23
CA THR A 337 -21.70 12.49 -19.72
C THR A 337 -22.81 13.16 -20.57
N SER A 338 -23.67 12.36 -21.23
CA SER A 338 -24.73 12.88 -22.11
C SER A 338 -25.81 13.67 -21.36
N ILE A 339 -26.02 13.37 -20.09
CA ILE A 339 -26.95 14.10 -19.23
C ILE A 339 -26.16 15.20 -18.50
N THR A 340 -26.63 16.44 -18.63
CA THR A 340 -25.99 17.59 -17.95
C THR A 340 -25.92 17.37 -16.44
N GLY A 341 -24.74 17.57 -15.87
CA GLY A 341 -24.50 17.35 -14.43
C GLY A 341 -24.38 15.89 -14.01
N ASN A 342 -24.47 14.94 -14.97
CA ASN A 342 -24.34 13.52 -14.69
C ASN A 342 -23.05 12.93 -15.28
N GLN A 343 -22.43 12.02 -14.54
CA GLN A 343 -21.32 11.20 -15.03
C GLN A 343 -21.54 9.74 -14.62
N LEU A 344 -21.91 8.93 -15.60
CA LEU A 344 -22.13 7.51 -15.45
C LEU A 344 -20.92 6.71 -15.91
N ASN A 345 -20.41 5.79 -15.08
CA ASN A 345 -19.34 4.86 -15.43
C ASN A 345 -19.84 3.42 -15.30
N PHE A 346 -19.73 2.66 -16.36
CA PHE A 346 -19.91 1.22 -16.36
C PHE A 346 -18.55 0.55 -16.49
N SER A 347 -18.26 -0.46 -15.65
CA SER A 347 -16.98 -1.15 -15.63
C SER A 347 -17.14 -2.66 -15.64
N VAL A 348 -16.22 -3.33 -16.32
CA VAL A 348 -16.06 -4.79 -16.24
C VAL A 348 -14.59 -5.08 -16.00
N GLN A 349 -14.31 -5.86 -14.96
CA GLN A 349 -12.97 -6.33 -14.59
C GLN A 349 -12.95 -7.85 -14.58
N ILE A 350 -11.86 -8.41 -15.10
CA ILE A 350 -11.58 -9.85 -15.04
C ILE A 350 -10.16 -10.06 -14.52
N ASN A 351 -9.96 -11.11 -13.75
CA ASN A 351 -8.64 -11.46 -13.25
C ASN A 351 -8.54 -12.98 -13.02
N ARG A 352 -7.46 -13.58 -13.48
CA ARG A 352 -7.05 -14.94 -13.17
C ARG A 352 -5.80 -14.90 -12.31
N ASN A 353 -5.89 -15.46 -11.11
CA ASN A 353 -4.80 -15.63 -10.17
C ASN A 353 -4.35 -17.09 -10.18
N GLU A 354 -3.05 -17.30 -10.16
CA GLU A 354 -2.45 -18.63 -10.09
C GLU A 354 -1.29 -18.59 -9.09
N HIS A 355 -1.39 -19.44 -8.07
CA HIS A 355 -0.37 -19.65 -7.05
C HIS A 355 0.24 -21.04 -7.24
N ASN A 356 1.54 -21.08 -7.47
CA ASN A 356 2.32 -22.30 -7.56
C ASN A 356 3.34 -22.33 -6.43
N SER A 357 3.29 -23.35 -5.59
CA SER A 357 4.19 -23.45 -4.43
C SER A 357 4.70 -24.87 -4.20
N HIS A 358 5.91 -24.95 -3.68
CA HIS A 358 6.49 -26.19 -3.19
C HIS A 358 7.64 -25.92 -2.22
N ASN A 359 7.93 -26.89 -1.38
CA ASN A 359 9.22 -26.95 -0.69
C ASN A 359 10.23 -27.70 -1.58
N VAL A 360 11.50 -27.30 -1.50
CA VAL A 360 12.57 -28.00 -2.24
C VAL A 360 12.56 -29.50 -1.87
N GLY A 361 12.50 -30.35 -2.89
CA GLY A 361 12.36 -31.80 -2.72
C GLY A 361 10.91 -32.32 -2.69
N SER A 362 9.92 -31.43 -2.75
CA SER A 362 8.50 -31.82 -2.84
C SER A 362 7.91 -31.41 -4.20
N PRO A 363 6.87 -32.12 -4.68
CA PRO A 363 6.14 -31.72 -5.87
C PRO A 363 5.50 -30.32 -5.72
N GLN A 364 5.35 -29.63 -6.84
CA GLN A 364 4.67 -28.34 -6.90
C GLN A 364 3.15 -28.56 -6.84
N LEU A 365 2.48 -27.75 -6.02
CA LEU A 365 1.03 -27.62 -5.96
C LEU A 365 0.59 -26.32 -6.62
N THR A 366 -0.57 -26.35 -7.26
CA THR A 366 -1.17 -25.21 -7.97
C THR A 366 -2.56 -24.93 -7.42
N ASN A 367 -2.78 -23.65 -7.03
CA ASN A 367 -4.12 -23.14 -6.71
C ASN A 367 -4.44 -21.97 -7.63
N SER A 368 -5.63 -21.91 -8.19
CA SER A 368 -6.01 -20.84 -9.11
C SER A 368 -7.47 -20.46 -9.01
N ASP A 369 -7.71 -19.15 -9.07
CA ASP A 369 -9.02 -18.51 -9.06
C ASP A 369 -9.24 -17.67 -10.31
N PHE A 370 -10.50 -17.60 -10.75
CA PHE A 370 -10.99 -16.61 -11.69
C PHE A 370 -11.99 -15.68 -10.99
N VAL A 371 -11.71 -14.39 -11.03
CA VAL A 371 -12.55 -13.34 -10.43
C VAL A 371 -13.02 -12.41 -11.53
N TRP A 372 -14.33 -12.12 -11.57
CA TRP A 372 -14.87 -11.06 -12.42
C TRP A 372 -15.79 -10.15 -11.61
N ASN A 373 -15.88 -8.90 -12.03
CA ASN A 373 -16.71 -7.88 -11.44
C ASN A 373 -17.34 -7.04 -12.55
N ALA A 374 -18.63 -6.73 -12.40
CA ALA A 374 -19.30 -5.71 -13.20
C ALA A 374 -19.84 -4.64 -12.25
N GLY A 375 -19.51 -3.39 -12.53
CA GLY A 375 -19.80 -2.24 -11.65
C GLY A 375 -20.40 -1.07 -12.40
N LEU A 376 -21.25 -0.34 -11.71
CA LEU A 376 -21.85 0.92 -12.15
C LEU A 376 -21.60 1.96 -11.07
N ASP A 377 -21.01 3.09 -11.43
CA ASP A 377 -20.88 4.28 -10.58
C ASP A 377 -21.53 5.46 -11.30
N ASP A 378 -22.38 6.18 -10.60
CA ASP A 378 -23.07 7.37 -11.13
C ASP A 378 -22.88 8.55 -10.19
N ARG A 379 -22.44 9.68 -10.74
CA ARG A 379 -22.37 10.95 -10.04
C ARG A 379 -23.32 11.95 -10.68
N TYR A 380 -24.20 12.50 -9.88
CA TYR A 380 -25.17 13.49 -10.30
C TYR A 380 -25.00 14.82 -9.53
N LEU A 381 -24.75 15.89 -10.25
CA LEU A 381 -24.70 17.26 -9.74
C LEU A 381 -26.12 17.82 -9.74
N ILE A 382 -26.80 17.83 -8.59
CA ILE A 382 -28.15 18.40 -8.45
C ILE A 382 -28.10 19.91 -8.72
N ASN A 383 -27.07 20.57 -8.19
CA ASN A 383 -26.76 21.98 -8.39
C ASN A 383 -25.30 22.25 -7.97
N GLU A 384 -24.86 23.50 -7.94
CA GLU A 384 -23.50 23.89 -7.56
C GLU A 384 -23.13 23.49 -6.10
N LYS A 385 -24.13 23.32 -5.24
CA LYS A 385 -23.93 22.99 -3.81
C LYS A 385 -24.12 21.52 -3.49
N TRP A 386 -24.90 20.78 -4.26
CA TRP A 386 -25.25 19.39 -3.95
C TRP A 386 -24.85 18.44 -5.05
N SER A 387 -24.18 17.37 -4.67
CA SER A 387 -23.95 16.21 -5.54
C SER A 387 -24.24 14.90 -4.83
N LEU A 388 -24.77 13.94 -5.58
CA LEU A 388 -24.98 12.56 -5.15
C LEU A 388 -24.02 11.66 -5.94
N THR A 389 -23.51 10.63 -5.30
CA THR A 389 -22.78 9.56 -5.98
C THR A 389 -23.33 8.22 -5.52
N GLY A 390 -23.80 7.40 -6.45
CA GLY A 390 -24.27 6.04 -6.23
C GLY A 390 -23.36 5.02 -6.91
N GLY A 391 -23.27 3.82 -6.37
CA GLY A 391 -22.54 2.73 -6.97
C GLY A 391 -23.13 1.38 -6.64
N LEU A 392 -23.11 0.47 -7.60
CA LEU A 392 -23.54 -0.92 -7.46
C LEU A 392 -22.58 -1.83 -8.21
N SER A 393 -22.17 -2.95 -7.63
CA SER A 393 -21.43 -3.96 -8.36
C SER A 393 -21.81 -5.38 -7.95
N TYR A 394 -21.61 -6.29 -8.89
CA TYR A 394 -21.68 -7.72 -8.68
C TYR A 394 -20.34 -8.34 -9.04
N ALA A 395 -19.82 -9.17 -8.14
CA ALA A 395 -18.56 -9.88 -8.33
C ALA A 395 -18.75 -11.37 -8.09
N ARG A 396 -17.99 -12.18 -8.80
CA ARG A 396 -17.92 -13.63 -8.61
C ARG A 396 -16.48 -14.11 -8.63
N GLN A 397 -16.14 -14.93 -7.63
CA GLN A 397 -14.90 -15.70 -7.55
C GLN A 397 -15.23 -17.16 -7.84
N LYS A 398 -14.45 -17.81 -8.69
CA LYS A 398 -14.58 -19.25 -9.01
C LYS A 398 -13.21 -19.90 -8.92
N SER A 399 -13.12 -20.98 -8.14
CA SER A 399 -11.95 -21.88 -8.14
C SER A 399 -11.82 -22.57 -9.49
N LEU A 400 -10.61 -22.56 -10.05
CA LEU A 400 -10.30 -23.25 -11.32
C LEU A 400 -9.52 -24.54 -11.08
N LYS A 401 -8.56 -24.50 -10.16
CA LYS A 401 -7.72 -25.64 -9.77
C LYS A 401 -7.29 -25.45 -8.33
N GLU A 402 -7.48 -26.46 -7.49
CA GLU A 402 -7.19 -26.36 -6.05
C GLU A 402 -6.53 -27.66 -5.58
N GLU A 403 -5.24 -27.79 -5.87
CA GLU A 403 -4.44 -28.94 -5.47
C GLU A 403 -4.20 -28.94 -3.95
N ASP A 404 -4.40 -30.09 -3.32
CA ASP A 404 -4.37 -30.27 -1.87
C ASP A 404 -3.05 -30.91 -1.40
N GLN A 405 -2.93 -32.23 -1.58
CA GLN A 405 -1.82 -33.00 -1.05
C GLN A 405 -1.26 -33.94 -2.10
N VAL A 406 0.02 -34.27 -1.92
CA VAL A 406 0.68 -35.33 -2.68
C VAL A 406 0.57 -36.62 -1.90
N THR A 407 -0.10 -37.63 -2.49
CA THR A 407 -0.25 -38.99 -1.97
C THR A 407 0.48 -39.97 -2.85
N ASP A 408 0.52 -41.25 -2.45
CA ASP A 408 1.08 -42.33 -3.28
C ASP A 408 0.28 -42.54 -4.59
N GLU A 409 -1.00 -42.12 -4.60
CA GLU A 409 -1.90 -42.19 -5.77
C GLU A 409 -1.82 -40.95 -6.67
N GLY A 410 -1.07 -39.92 -6.27
CA GLY A 410 -0.90 -38.69 -7.00
C GLY A 410 -1.30 -37.44 -6.18
N ILE A 411 -1.64 -36.36 -6.88
CA ILE A 411 -2.08 -35.11 -6.29
C ILE A 411 -3.60 -35.13 -6.11
N THR A 412 -4.07 -34.93 -4.88
CA THR A 412 -5.49 -34.75 -4.57
C THR A 412 -5.92 -33.31 -4.79
N GLU A 413 -7.21 -33.07 -4.96
CA GLU A 413 -7.77 -31.74 -5.17
C GLU A 413 -8.92 -31.45 -4.18
N PHE A 414 -9.02 -30.21 -3.74
CA PHE A 414 -10.21 -29.71 -3.05
C PHE A 414 -11.39 -29.59 -4.02
N PRO A 415 -12.63 -29.65 -3.53
CA PRO A 415 -13.82 -29.37 -4.33
C PRO A 415 -13.74 -27.94 -4.90
N GLN A 416 -14.12 -27.79 -6.19
CA GLN A 416 -14.21 -26.47 -6.81
C GLN A 416 -15.42 -25.71 -6.27
N ASN A 417 -15.19 -24.46 -5.88
CA ASN A 417 -16.17 -23.57 -5.27
C ASN A 417 -16.39 -22.30 -6.06
N SER A 418 -17.52 -21.65 -5.79
CA SER A 418 -17.86 -20.37 -6.40
C SER A 418 -18.56 -19.49 -5.38
N HIS A 419 -17.99 -18.32 -5.13
CA HIS A 419 -18.53 -17.30 -4.21
C HIS A 419 -18.95 -16.07 -5.00
N GLN A 420 -19.95 -15.36 -4.50
CA GLN A 420 -20.49 -14.15 -5.13
C GLN A 420 -20.66 -13.04 -4.08
N ALA A 421 -20.57 -11.80 -4.53
CA ALA A 421 -20.66 -10.65 -3.69
C ALA A 421 -21.37 -9.50 -4.40
N VAL A 422 -22.20 -8.77 -3.66
CA VAL A 422 -22.83 -7.52 -4.10
C VAL A 422 -22.30 -6.38 -3.26
N ASN A 423 -21.80 -5.33 -3.91
CA ASN A 423 -21.40 -4.10 -3.25
C ASN A 423 -22.32 -2.97 -3.68
N ALA A 424 -22.69 -2.12 -2.74
CA ALA A 424 -23.52 -0.94 -2.98
C ALA A 424 -22.98 0.24 -2.17
N GLN A 425 -23.10 1.45 -2.71
CA GLN A 425 -22.74 2.69 -2.01
C GLN A 425 -23.61 3.84 -2.44
N LEU A 426 -23.80 4.78 -1.52
CA LEU A 426 -24.46 6.05 -1.78
C LEU A 426 -23.77 7.13 -0.95
N SER A 427 -23.39 8.23 -1.57
CA SER A 427 -22.88 9.40 -0.88
C SER A 427 -23.59 10.67 -1.33
N ALA A 428 -23.73 11.60 -0.40
CA ALA A 428 -24.21 12.94 -0.62
C ALA A 428 -23.15 13.95 -0.18
N ASN A 429 -22.90 14.95 -1.02
CA ASN A 429 -21.96 16.01 -0.71
C ASN A 429 -22.66 17.35 -0.79
N TRP A 430 -22.42 18.18 0.21
CA TRP A 430 -22.96 19.52 0.34
C TRP A 430 -21.86 20.55 0.54
N ILE A 431 -21.78 21.51 -0.37
CA ILE A 431 -20.90 22.67 -0.30
C ILE A 431 -21.77 23.86 0.14
N ALA A 432 -21.73 24.19 1.42
CA ALA A 432 -22.51 25.29 1.95
C ALA A 432 -21.98 26.64 1.44
N ASN A 433 -20.66 26.80 1.45
CA ASN A 433 -19.90 27.95 0.94
C ASN A 433 -18.44 27.56 0.72
N GLU A 434 -17.57 28.51 0.37
CA GLU A 434 -16.14 28.28 0.13
C GLU A 434 -15.38 27.78 1.37
N GLN A 435 -15.92 28.00 2.58
CA GLN A 435 -15.27 27.63 3.82
C GLN A 435 -15.79 26.32 4.41
N PHE A 436 -17.02 25.92 4.07
CA PHE A 436 -17.64 24.77 4.71
C PHE A 436 -18.25 23.80 3.71
N SER A 437 -17.83 22.54 3.79
CA SER A 437 -18.47 21.43 3.09
C SER A 437 -18.66 20.23 4.02
N MET A 438 -19.64 19.41 3.69
CA MET A 438 -20.03 18.20 4.41
C MET A 438 -20.28 17.07 3.41
N SER A 439 -19.84 15.86 3.76
CA SER A 439 -20.11 14.63 3.03
C SER A 439 -20.70 13.59 3.97
N ALA A 440 -21.66 12.83 3.50
CA ALA A 440 -22.16 11.65 4.20
C ALA A 440 -22.24 10.49 3.24
N TYR A 441 -21.86 9.28 3.69
CA TYR A 441 -22.05 8.09 2.88
C TYR A 441 -22.50 6.88 3.69
N VAL A 442 -23.17 5.96 2.99
CA VAL A 442 -23.44 4.60 3.42
C VAL A 442 -22.94 3.64 2.33
N ALA A 443 -22.28 2.58 2.74
CA ALA A 443 -21.79 1.57 1.79
C ALA A 443 -21.86 0.18 2.38
N GLN A 444 -22.17 -0.82 1.56
CA GLN A 444 -21.93 -2.23 1.82
C GLN A 444 -20.82 -2.69 0.91
N LYS A 445 -19.75 -3.19 1.49
CA LYS A 445 -18.54 -3.69 0.80
C LYS A 445 -18.23 -5.11 1.23
N THR A 446 -17.57 -5.86 0.37
CA THR A 446 -17.27 -7.27 0.60
C THR A 446 -15.80 -7.56 0.31
N ARG A 447 -15.31 -8.67 0.92
CA ARG A 447 -13.99 -9.26 0.66
C ARG A 447 -14.14 -10.77 0.48
N PHE A 448 -13.60 -11.32 -0.58
CA PHE A 448 -13.45 -12.77 -0.75
C PHE A 448 -12.32 -13.29 0.13
N ALA A 449 -12.46 -14.53 0.61
CA ALA A 449 -11.39 -15.23 1.30
C ALA A 449 -10.21 -15.51 0.34
N THR A 450 -8.99 -15.34 0.84
CA THR A 450 -7.75 -15.62 0.08
C THR A 450 -7.54 -17.13 -0.09
N LEU A 451 -6.64 -17.55 -1.01
CA LEU A 451 -6.25 -18.95 -1.16
C LEU A 451 -5.70 -19.52 0.15
N LYS A 452 -4.87 -18.77 0.86
CA LYS A 452 -4.33 -19.16 2.17
C LYS A 452 -5.42 -19.36 3.24
N GLU A 453 -6.41 -18.50 3.28
CA GLU A 453 -7.51 -18.60 4.25
C GLU A 453 -8.35 -19.85 3.98
N ARG A 454 -8.57 -20.23 2.70
CA ARG A 454 -9.38 -21.40 2.30
C ARG A 454 -8.62 -22.72 2.38
N TYR A 455 -7.35 -22.77 1.98
CA TYR A 455 -6.68 -24.03 1.68
C TYR A 455 -5.44 -24.33 2.52
N SER A 456 -5.00 -23.41 3.43
CA SER A 456 -3.76 -23.60 4.17
C SER A 456 -3.94 -24.54 5.37
N TYR A 457 -3.06 -25.51 5.48
CA TYR A 457 -2.89 -26.35 6.69
C TYR A 457 -2.07 -25.66 7.80
N LYS A 458 -1.64 -24.40 7.62
CA LYS A 458 -0.81 -23.67 8.61
C LYS A 458 0.36 -24.51 9.15
N MET A 459 1.08 -25.20 8.26
CA MET A 459 2.19 -26.10 8.63
C MET A 459 1.74 -27.25 9.56
N GLY A 460 0.56 -27.82 9.35
CA GLY A 460 0.00 -28.92 10.15
C GLY A 460 -0.69 -28.47 11.45
N GLN A 461 -0.91 -27.16 11.65
CA GLN A 461 -1.61 -26.62 12.81
C GLN A 461 -3.05 -26.17 12.49
N GLY A 462 -3.47 -26.28 11.24
CA GLY A 462 -4.79 -25.83 10.79
C GLY A 462 -5.49 -26.83 9.87
N LEU A 463 -6.81 -26.65 9.78
CA LEU A 463 -7.68 -27.36 8.84
C LEU A 463 -8.11 -26.39 7.76
N PRO A 464 -8.01 -26.77 6.46
CA PRO A 464 -8.56 -26.00 5.37
C PRO A 464 -10.07 -25.80 5.51
N ASN A 465 -10.58 -24.69 4.96
CA ASN A 465 -12.02 -24.43 4.85
C ASN A 465 -12.35 -23.83 3.48
N PRO A 466 -12.52 -24.67 2.46
CA PRO A 466 -12.87 -24.22 1.11
C PRO A 466 -14.20 -23.45 1.02
N GLU A 467 -15.12 -23.65 1.97
CA GLU A 467 -16.49 -23.12 1.96
C GLU A 467 -16.62 -21.69 2.54
N LEU A 468 -15.48 -21.04 2.84
CA LEU A 468 -15.49 -19.66 3.38
C LEU A 468 -16.26 -18.71 2.49
N GLN A 469 -17.28 -18.05 3.08
CA GLN A 469 -18.09 -17.04 2.43
C GLN A 469 -17.39 -15.66 2.44
N PRO A 470 -17.76 -14.76 1.52
CA PRO A 470 -17.25 -13.39 1.55
C PRO A 470 -17.60 -12.68 2.86
N GLU A 471 -16.61 -12.03 3.45
CA GLU A 471 -16.78 -11.10 4.57
C GLU A 471 -17.50 -9.82 4.09
N LYS A 472 -18.38 -9.24 4.91
CA LYS A 472 -19.17 -8.05 4.56
C LYS A 472 -19.01 -6.96 5.61
N ALA A 473 -18.92 -5.71 5.16
CA ALA A 473 -18.94 -4.53 6.03
C ALA A 473 -19.98 -3.52 5.55
N THR A 474 -20.78 -3.05 6.50
CA THR A 474 -21.64 -1.89 6.30
C THR A 474 -20.98 -0.68 6.94
N HIS A 475 -20.72 0.35 6.14
CA HIS A 475 -20.11 1.61 6.54
C HIS A 475 -21.13 2.73 6.61
N ILE A 476 -21.03 3.56 7.62
CA ILE A 476 -21.71 4.86 7.73
C ILE A 476 -20.64 5.88 8.11
N ASP A 477 -20.55 6.98 7.39
CA ASP A 477 -19.54 8.02 7.62
C ASP A 477 -20.15 9.41 7.40
N ILE A 478 -19.72 10.37 8.22
CA ILE A 478 -19.99 11.78 8.05
C ILE A 478 -18.67 12.52 8.16
N SER A 479 -18.37 13.31 7.13
CA SER A 479 -17.13 14.06 7.02
C SER A 479 -17.41 15.54 6.87
N LEU A 480 -16.59 16.37 7.52
CA LEU A 480 -16.68 17.82 7.54
C LEU A 480 -15.34 18.42 7.12
N GLN A 481 -15.40 19.44 6.29
CA GLN A 481 -14.25 20.29 5.97
C GLN A 481 -14.61 21.73 6.31
N TYR A 482 -13.76 22.37 7.10
CA TYR A 482 -13.97 23.74 7.55
C TYR A 482 -12.71 24.60 7.47
N GLY A 483 -12.74 25.61 6.61
CA GLY A 483 -11.75 26.67 6.54
C GLY A 483 -12.07 27.72 7.59
N VAL A 484 -11.51 27.61 8.79
CA VAL A 484 -11.74 28.53 9.91
C VAL A 484 -11.26 29.95 9.55
N SER A 485 -10.16 30.03 8.82
CA SER A 485 -9.59 31.25 8.27
C SER A 485 -8.77 30.91 7.02
N LYS A 486 -8.19 31.93 6.36
CA LYS A 486 -7.26 31.73 5.24
C LYS A 486 -6.02 30.91 5.63
N ASN A 487 -5.68 30.88 6.92
CA ASN A 487 -4.48 30.23 7.43
C ASN A 487 -4.78 28.93 8.20
N LEU A 488 -6.07 28.61 8.49
CA LEU A 488 -6.44 27.49 9.33
C LEU A 488 -7.57 26.69 8.66
N SER A 489 -7.31 25.42 8.38
CA SER A 489 -8.31 24.47 7.92
C SER A 489 -8.37 23.22 8.80
N ILE A 490 -9.57 22.71 9.00
CA ILE A 490 -9.85 21.50 9.78
C ILE A 490 -10.68 20.57 8.92
N ASN A 491 -10.26 19.31 8.86
CA ASN A 491 -11.04 18.22 8.29
C ASN A 491 -11.33 17.21 9.39
N SER A 492 -12.55 16.71 9.46
CA SER A 492 -12.93 15.67 10.42
C SER A 492 -13.85 14.65 9.78
N SER A 493 -13.79 13.42 10.24
CA SER A 493 -14.75 12.39 9.91
C SER A 493 -15.13 11.57 11.13
N MET A 494 -16.37 11.12 11.18
CA MET A 494 -16.89 10.18 12.16
C MET A 494 -17.44 8.99 11.42
N TYR A 495 -17.08 7.79 11.84
CA TYR A 495 -17.47 6.57 11.14
C TYR A 495 -17.97 5.48 12.09
N TYR A 496 -18.87 4.68 11.56
CA TYR A 496 -19.38 3.45 12.17
C TYR A 496 -19.37 2.34 11.14
N ILE A 497 -18.81 1.17 11.51
CA ILE A 497 -18.66 0.02 10.62
C ILE A 497 -19.17 -1.21 11.36
N ARG A 498 -20.08 -1.95 10.71
CA ARG A 498 -20.53 -3.26 11.18
C ARG A 498 -20.06 -4.34 10.22
N LEU A 499 -19.35 -5.33 10.75
CA LEU A 499 -18.85 -6.47 10.00
C LEU A 499 -19.73 -7.69 10.27
N HIS A 500 -19.98 -8.43 9.21
CA HIS A 500 -20.70 -9.71 9.23
C HIS A 500 -19.84 -10.76 8.52
N ASP A 501 -20.01 -12.02 8.92
CA ASP A 501 -19.26 -13.15 8.36
C ASP A 501 -17.73 -12.96 8.50
N VAL A 502 -17.27 -12.37 9.62
CA VAL A 502 -15.85 -12.05 9.86
C VAL A 502 -15.00 -13.32 9.72
N ILE A 503 -14.01 -13.27 8.85
CA ILE A 503 -13.08 -14.37 8.61
C ILE A 503 -12.02 -14.36 9.70
N GLN A 504 -12.07 -15.34 10.60
CA GLN A 504 -11.15 -15.44 11.74
C GLN A 504 -10.77 -16.89 12.05
N SER A 505 -9.65 -17.08 12.76
CA SER A 505 -9.22 -18.39 13.24
C SER A 505 -10.05 -18.82 14.45
N VAL A 506 -10.57 -20.04 14.42
CA VAL A 506 -11.28 -20.70 15.51
C VAL A 506 -10.45 -21.89 15.96
N ASP A 507 -10.15 -21.96 17.27
CA ASP A 507 -9.32 -22.99 17.85
C ASP A 507 -10.14 -24.21 18.30
N GLY A 508 -9.49 -25.37 18.38
CA GLY A 508 -10.09 -26.58 18.99
C GLY A 508 -11.15 -27.29 18.14
N ILE A 509 -11.09 -27.16 16.81
CA ILE A 509 -12.07 -27.81 15.90
C ILE A 509 -11.89 -29.34 15.91
N GLU A 510 -10.65 -29.80 15.76
CA GLU A 510 -10.27 -31.21 15.95
C GLU A 510 -9.03 -31.27 16.84
N GLY A 511 -9.23 -31.60 18.10
CA GLY A 511 -8.13 -31.58 19.10
C GLY A 511 -7.55 -30.18 19.26
N ASN A 512 -6.28 -29.99 18.92
CA ASN A 512 -5.57 -28.72 19.01
C ASN A 512 -5.49 -27.97 17.65
N LEU A 513 -6.18 -28.45 16.63
CA LEU A 513 -6.16 -27.80 15.31
C LEU A 513 -7.07 -26.58 15.26
N THR A 514 -6.66 -25.60 14.49
CA THR A 514 -7.41 -24.38 14.23
C THR A 514 -8.05 -24.44 12.84
N GLN A 515 -9.17 -23.76 12.64
CA GLN A 515 -9.76 -23.57 11.31
C GLN A 515 -10.14 -22.10 11.10
N ILE A 516 -9.95 -21.61 9.90
CA ILE A 516 -10.48 -20.29 9.52
C ILE A 516 -11.95 -20.43 9.17
N GLN A 517 -12.81 -19.66 9.82
CA GLN A 517 -14.26 -19.72 9.68
C GLN A 517 -14.88 -18.33 9.53
N ASN A 518 -16.08 -18.25 8.96
CA ASN A 518 -16.94 -17.07 9.05
C ASN A 518 -17.62 -17.06 10.44
N ALA A 519 -16.86 -16.73 11.46
CA ALA A 519 -17.22 -16.94 12.86
C ALA A 519 -17.57 -15.64 13.57
N GLY A 520 -18.38 -14.76 12.96
CA GLY A 520 -18.86 -13.72 13.79
C GLY A 520 -19.19 -12.38 13.20
N GLU A 521 -19.58 -11.50 14.12
CA GLU A 521 -19.85 -10.10 13.90
C GLU A 521 -18.85 -9.24 14.68
N ALA A 522 -18.46 -8.11 14.09
CA ALA A 522 -17.64 -7.12 14.75
C ALA A 522 -18.16 -5.71 14.47
N ARG A 523 -17.77 -4.79 15.34
CA ARG A 523 -18.10 -3.39 15.21
C ARG A 523 -16.88 -2.52 15.41
N PHE A 524 -16.65 -1.59 14.47
CA PHE A 524 -15.63 -0.55 14.58
C PHE A 524 -16.31 0.80 14.56
N SER A 525 -15.86 1.70 15.43
CA SER A 525 -16.34 3.08 15.47
C SER A 525 -15.20 4.01 15.82
N GLY A 526 -15.18 5.17 15.23
CA GLY A 526 -14.09 6.10 15.47
C GLY A 526 -14.32 7.46 14.85
N PHE A 527 -13.35 8.32 15.06
CA PHE A 527 -13.30 9.61 14.42
C PHE A 527 -11.87 10.04 14.15
N ASP A 528 -11.73 10.86 13.12
CA ASP A 528 -10.48 11.48 12.68
C ASP A 528 -10.62 12.98 12.67
N VAL A 529 -9.55 13.66 13.02
CA VAL A 529 -9.41 15.10 12.84
C VAL A 529 -8.06 15.39 12.22
N SER A 530 -8.01 16.22 11.21
CA SER A 530 -6.75 16.78 10.68
C SER A 530 -6.83 18.31 10.64
N LEU A 531 -5.70 18.92 10.96
CA LEU A 531 -5.50 20.35 11.05
C LEU A 531 -4.34 20.73 10.14
N TYR A 532 -4.55 21.77 9.34
CA TYR A 532 -3.47 22.53 8.70
C TYR A 532 -3.52 23.97 9.20
N TYR A 533 -2.40 24.46 9.74
CA TYR A 533 -2.29 25.82 10.26
C TYR A 533 -1.00 26.50 9.80
N LEU A 534 -1.16 27.52 8.96
CA LEU A 534 -0.09 28.43 8.59
C LEU A 534 0.08 29.48 9.71
N ILE A 535 0.94 29.16 10.69
CA ILE A 535 1.18 29.99 11.88
C ILE A 535 1.80 31.32 11.49
N LEU A 536 2.83 31.27 10.65
CA LEU A 536 3.50 32.41 10.00
C LEU A 536 3.65 32.07 8.52
N LYS A 537 3.98 33.06 7.68
CA LYS A 537 4.19 32.84 6.22
C LYS A 537 5.21 31.74 5.91
N ASN A 538 6.10 31.46 6.84
CA ASN A 538 7.20 30.49 6.71
C ASN A 538 7.19 29.40 7.80
N LEU A 539 6.12 29.30 8.58
CA LEU A 539 5.96 28.30 9.64
C LEU A 539 4.57 27.68 9.55
N ASP A 540 4.49 26.41 9.22
CA ASP A 540 3.25 25.66 9.14
C ASP A 540 3.24 24.42 10.06
N LEU A 541 2.05 24.12 10.56
CA LEU A 541 1.75 22.94 11.35
C LEU A 541 0.70 22.12 10.60
N THR A 542 1.03 20.87 10.33
CA THR A 542 0.05 19.84 9.94
C THR A 542 -0.06 18.83 11.08
N SER A 543 -1.28 18.55 11.53
CA SER A 543 -1.51 17.58 12.62
C SER A 543 -2.71 16.74 12.32
N SER A 544 -2.67 15.47 12.73
CA SER A 544 -3.81 14.55 12.66
C SER A 544 -3.95 13.74 13.95
N TYR A 545 -5.19 13.50 14.32
CA TYR A 545 -5.56 12.64 15.42
C TYR A 545 -6.60 11.63 14.95
N SER A 546 -6.42 10.38 15.36
CA SER A 546 -7.34 9.28 15.06
C SER A 546 -7.71 8.54 16.34
N PHE A 547 -8.98 8.26 16.49
CA PHE A 547 -9.53 7.46 17.57
C PHE A 547 -10.36 6.31 17.00
N ILE A 548 -10.15 5.08 17.50
CA ILE A 548 -10.90 3.90 17.09
C ILE A 548 -11.19 2.98 18.27
N ILE A 549 -12.39 2.44 18.29
CA ILE A 549 -12.81 1.33 19.13
C ILE A 549 -13.23 0.17 18.24
N GLN A 550 -12.62 -0.98 18.48
CA GLN A 550 -12.97 -2.25 17.84
C GLN A 550 -13.57 -3.19 18.87
N LYS A 551 -14.67 -3.83 18.52
CA LYS A 551 -15.35 -4.80 19.38
C LYS A 551 -15.72 -6.05 18.57
N ASN A 552 -15.23 -7.20 19.02
CA ASN A 552 -15.74 -8.48 18.54
C ASN A 552 -17.07 -8.74 19.28
N GLU A 553 -18.19 -8.78 18.56
CA GLU A 553 -19.51 -8.95 19.14
C GLU A 553 -19.82 -10.43 19.45
N THR A 554 -19.31 -11.33 18.61
CA THR A 554 -19.55 -12.76 18.76
C THR A 554 -18.62 -13.38 19.81
N ASN A 555 -17.37 -12.99 19.83
CA ASN A 555 -16.38 -13.47 20.82
C ASN A 555 -15.62 -12.29 21.46
N PRO A 556 -16.19 -11.63 22.48
CA PRO A 556 -15.61 -10.44 23.11
C PRO A 556 -14.23 -10.66 23.75
N GLU A 557 -13.87 -11.91 24.05
CA GLU A 557 -12.56 -12.25 24.63
C GLU A 557 -11.41 -12.20 23.61
N LEU A 558 -11.74 -12.38 22.31
CA LEU A 558 -10.77 -12.23 21.23
C LEU A 558 -10.56 -10.75 20.91
N ARG A 559 -9.35 -10.26 21.18
CA ARG A 559 -8.97 -8.87 20.93
C ARG A 559 -8.51 -8.69 19.47
N PHE A 560 -8.89 -7.58 18.86
CA PHE A 560 -8.25 -7.13 17.63
C PHE A 560 -6.84 -6.64 17.94
N THR A 561 -5.88 -6.97 17.06
CA THR A 561 -4.45 -6.72 17.28
C THR A 561 -3.95 -5.54 16.44
N ASP A 562 -2.80 -4.99 16.86
CA ASP A 562 -2.00 -4.00 16.12
C ASP A 562 -2.67 -2.64 15.91
N VAL A 563 -3.84 -2.41 16.49
CA VAL A 563 -4.63 -1.17 16.37
C VAL A 563 -4.61 -0.41 17.70
N PRO A 564 -3.88 0.72 17.80
CA PRO A 564 -3.94 1.62 18.95
C PRO A 564 -5.29 2.36 18.98
N LYS A 565 -5.86 2.57 20.18
CA LYS A 565 -7.08 3.38 20.31
C LYS A 565 -6.86 4.84 19.90
N HIS A 566 -5.67 5.36 20.16
CA HIS A 566 -5.29 6.75 19.89
C HIS A 566 -4.01 6.79 19.06
N LYS A 567 -4.04 7.55 17.98
CA LYS A 567 -2.87 7.89 17.18
C LYS A 567 -2.83 9.40 16.98
N VAL A 568 -1.66 10.00 17.17
CA VAL A 568 -1.37 11.38 16.79
C VAL A 568 -0.22 11.38 15.79
N TRP A 569 -0.32 12.19 14.78
CA TRP A 569 0.79 12.54 13.89
C TRP A 569 0.82 14.07 13.71
N SER A 570 1.98 14.68 13.85
CA SER A 570 2.14 16.11 13.68
C SER A 570 3.45 16.44 13.00
N ASN A 571 3.46 17.44 12.14
CA ASN A 571 4.66 17.96 11.48
C ASN A 571 4.66 19.49 11.60
N LEU A 572 5.68 20.02 12.27
CA LEU A 572 5.97 21.46 12.30
C LEU A 572 7.10 21.72 11.31
N SER A 573 6.83 22.58 10.34
CA SER A 573 7.74 22.88 9.24
C SER A 573 8.07 24.38 9.21
N TYR A 574 9.36 24.71 9.22
CA TYR A 574 9.86 26.07 9.15
C TYR A 574 10.76 26.24 7.93
N GLN A 575 10.43 27.22 7.11
CA GLN A 575 11.15 27.58 5.88
C GLN A 575 11.69 29.02 6.02
N PRO A 576 12.87 29.20 6.65
CA PRO A 576 13.44 30.54 6.87
C PRO A 576 13.74 31.28 5.57
N THR A 577 14.07 30.55 4.51
CA THR A 577 14.37 31.07 3.18
C THR A 577 13.83 30.11 2.11
N ASN A 578 13.78 30.53 0.85
CA ASN A 578 13.33 29.67 -0.25
C ASN A 578 14.24 28.46 -0.50
N TRP A 579 15.48 28.49 -0.02
CA TRP A 579 16.46 27.43 -0.22
C TRP A 579 16.69 26.55 1.03
N ALA A 580 16.12 26.88 2.19
CA ALA A 580 16.30 26.11 3.42
C ALA A 580 14.95 25.81 4.08
N LYS A 581 14.76 24.54 4.47
CA LYS A 581 13.59 24.06 5.22
C LYS A 581 14.04 23.14 6.33
N VAL A 582 13.41 23.23 7.50
CA VAL A 582 13.58 22.31 8.64
C VAL A 582 12.20 21.86 9.09
N SER A 583 12.06 20.59 9.41
CA SER A 583 10.82 20.04 9.94
C SER A 583 11.07 19.08 11.09
N ILE A 584 10.17 19.11 12.06
CA ILE A 584 10.11 18.14 13.14
C ILE A 584 8.76 17.41 13.06
N THR A 585 8.83 16.09 13.04
CA THR A 585 7.64 15.23 13.02
C THR A 585 7.51 14.55 14.38
N HIS A 586 6.30 14.49 14.90
CA HIS A 586 5.94 13.76 16.10
C HIS A 586 4.90 12.71 15.78
N GLU A 587 5.10 11.48 16.29
CA GLU A 587 4.13 10.39 16.24
C GLU A 587 3.87 9.87 17.64
N TYR A 588 2.59 9.64 17.97
CA TYR A 588 2.16 8.97 19.20
C TYR A 588 1.23 7.80 18.87
N TYR A 589 1.51 6.67 19.48
CA TYR A 589 0.65 5.48 19.45
C TYR A 589 0.35 5.05 20.88
N SER A 590 -0.94 4.92 21.20
CA SER A 590 -1.31 4.37 22.50
C SER A 590 -1.03 2.87 22.58
N ARG A 591 -1.05 2.32 23.80
CA ARG A 591 -0.96 0.87 24.06
C ARG A 591 -1.98 0.11 23.19
N ARG A 592 -1.56 -1.04 22.65
CA ARG A 592 -2.35 -1.89 21.76
C ARG A 592 -2.09 -3.37 21.98
N TYR A 593 -3.07 -4.21 21.67
CA TYR A 593 -2.88 -5.65 21.70
C TYR A 593 -2.01 -6.12 20.54
N SER A 594 -0.99 -6.94 20.84
CA SER A 594 -0.16 -7.65 19.85
C SER A 594 -0.62 -9.08 19.64
N ARG A 595 -1.41 -9.61 20.55
CA ARG A 595 -2.02 -10.95 20.47
C ARG A 595 -3.47 -10.90 20.91
N SER A 596 -4.30 -11.68 20.24
CA SER A 596 -5.74 -11.73 20.51
C SER A 596 -6.08 -12.15 21.92
N TYR A 597 -5.19 -12.87 22.61
CA TYR A 597 -5.34 -13.32 23.99
C TYR A 597 -4.74 -12.36 25.05
N GLY A 598 -4.39 -11.14 24.66
CA GLY A 598 -4.15 -10.05 25.60
C GLY A 598 -2.72 -9.57 25.78
N ILE A 599 -1.72 -10.14 25.08
CA ILE A 599 -0.35 -9.59 25.06
C ILE A 599 -0.38 -8.21 24.41
N VAL A 600 0.32 -7.23 24.99
CA VAL A 600 0.28 -5.83 24.56
C VAL A 600 1.65 -5.33 24.12
N ALA A 601 1.65 -4.41 23.16
CA ALA A 601 2.76 -3.52 22.90
C ALA A 601 2.49 -2.15 23.56
N ASP A 602 3.52 -1.61 24.21
CA ASP A 602 3.42 -0.37 24.96
C ASP A 602 3.24 0.85 24.05
N GLU A 603 2.75 1.93 24.62
CA GLU A 603 2.66 3.24 23.97
C GLU A 603 4.05 3.83 23.74
N PHE A 604 4.14 4.68 22.74
CA PHE A 604 5.39 5.38 22.43
C PHE A 604 5.17 6.74 21.79
N HIS A 605 6.17 7.59 21.93
CA HIS A 605 6.33 8.85 21.21
C HIS A 605 7.59 8.79 20.37
N LEU A 606 7.49 9.15 19.09
CA LEU A 606 8.62 9.28 18.19
C LEU A 606 8.75 10.72 17.71
N PHE A 607 9.97 11.21 17.68
CA PHE A 607 10.30 12.51 17.10
C PHE A 607 11.36 12.30 16.01
N ASN A 608 11.12 12.91 14.84
CA ASN A 608 12.08 12.89 13.74
C ASN A 608 12.40 14.35 13.37
N LEU A 609 13.66 14.63 13.12
CA LEU A 609 14.14 15.94 12.67
C LEU A 609 14.73 15.80 11.26
N GLN A 610 14.33 16.69 10.36
CA GLN A 610 14.83 16.71 8.99
C GLN A 610 15.07 18.15 8.54
N GLY A 611 16.18 18.35 7.82
CA GLY A 611 16.46 19.57 7.09
C GLY A 611 16.65 19.33 5.61
N SER A 612 16.39 20.36 4.79
CA SER A 612 16.77 20.37 3.39
C SER A 612 17.37 21.72 2.99
N LEU A 613 18.37 21.65 2.09
CA LEU A 613 19.04 22.80 1.50
C LEU A 613 18.99 22.66 -0.03
N SER A 614 18.37 23.63 -0.69
CA SER A 614 18.21 23.62 -2.15
C SER A 614 19.13 24.67 -2.79
N TRP A 615 19.85 24.25 -3.83
CA TRP A 615 20.69 25.12 -4.63
C TRP A 615 20.59 24.76 -6.09
N LYS A 616 19.99 25.67 -6.89
CA LYS A 616 19.66 25.40 -8.29
C LYS A 616 18.88 24.08 -8.42
N GLN A 617 19.41 23.13 -9.16
CA GLN A 617 18.82 21.81 -9.41
C GLN A 617 19.10 20.77 -8.30
N PHE A 618 19.90 21.14 -7.29
CA PHE A 618 20.30 20.22 -6.22
C PHE A 618 19.55 20.52 -4.93
N THR A 619 19.12 19.45 -4.25
CA THR A 619 18.59 19.53 -2.88
C THR A 619 19.27 18.48 -2.02
N LEU A 620 19.92 18.94 -0.95
CA LEU A 620 20.51 18.09 0.08
C LEU A 620 19.48 17.91 1.21
N TYR A 621 19.11 16.69 1.52
CA TYR A 621 18.35 16.33 2.71
C TYR A 621 19.29 15.72 3.74
N ALA A 622 19.08 16.02 5.02
CA ALA A 622 19.72 15.36 6.15
C ALA A 622 18.74 15.25 7.31
N GLY A 623 18.81 14.18 8.07
CA GLY A 623 17.86 14.00 9.15
C GLY A 623 18.24 12.93 10.18
N ILE A 624 17.47 12.95 11.25
CA ILE A 624 17.56 12.02 12.37
C ILE A 624 16.17 11.44 12.58
N LYS A 625 16.03 10.14 12.39
CA LYS A 625 14.83 9.39 12.78
C LYS A 625 14.99 8.91 14.22
N ASN A 626 13.87 8.89 14.96
CA ASN A 626 13.85 8.57 16.40
C ASN A 626 14.88 9.40 17.20
N LEU A 627 14.68 10.72 17.18
CA LEU A 627 15.62 11.74 17.72
C LEU A 627 15.99 11.48 19.19
N PHE A 628 15.06 11.01 20.01
CA PHE A 628 15.25 10.78 21.44
C PHE A 628 15.66 9.32 21.77
N ASP A 629 15.91 8.49 20.74
CA ASP A 629 16.34 7.11 20.90
C ASP A 629 15.35 6.25 21.70
N THR A 630 14.06 6.48 21.49
CA THR A 630 12.98 5.72 22.15
C THR A 630 13.09 4.24 21.80
N ASN A 631 13.07 3.37 22.80
CA ASN A 631 12.89 1.93 22.58
C ASN A 631 11.40 1.64 22.40
N TYR A 632 11.02 1.14 21.25
CA TYR A 632 9.63 0.92 20.88
C TYR A 632 9.46 -0.27 19.94
N ALA A 633 8.23 -0.77 19.86
CA ALA A 633 7.84 -1.83 18.94
C ALA A 633 6.41 -1.59 18.45
N TYR A 634 6.12 -1.91 17.19
CA TYR A 634 4.73 -1.95 16.71
C TYR A 634 4.01 -3.22 17.18
N ALA A 635 4.72 -4.32 17.27
CA ALA A 635 4.24 -5.57 17.84
C ALA A 635 5.21 -6.05 18.94
N GLU A 636 4.67 -6.61 20.02
CA GLU A 636 5.47 -7.13 21.12
C GLU A 636 6.50 -8.16 20.63
N GLY A 637 7.74 -8.05 21.14
CA GLY A 637 8.86 -8.92 20.76
C GLY A 637 9.56 -8.58 19.45
N TYR A 638 9.14 -7.51 18.76
CA TYR A 638 9.76 -7.02 17.52
C TYR A 638 10.18 -5.56 17.69
N PRO A 639 11.31 -5.31 18.40
CA PRO A 639 11.80 -3.95 18.61
C PRO A 639 12.21 -3.30 17.28
N GLU A 640 11.89 -2.02 17.16
CA GLU A 640 12.15 -1.18 15.99
C GLU A 640 13.46 -0.41 16.14
N ALA A 641 13.86 0.27 15.06
CA ALA A 641 15.11 1.01 15.01
C ALA A 641 15.17 2.13 16.07
N GLY A 642 16.25 2.18 16.82
CA GLY A 642 16.65 3.30 17.67
C GLY A 642 16.98 4.53 16.83
N ARG A 643 17.73 5.48 17.41
CA ARG A 643 18.18 6.68 16.68
C ARG A 643 19.00 6.30 15.47
N ASN A 644 18.61 6.85 14.30
CA ASN A 644 19.35 6.64 13.07
C ASN A 644 19.41 7.92 12.22
N TYR A 645 20.43 7.98 11.37
CA TYR A 645 20.79 9.17 10.60
C TYR A 645 20.71 8.85 9.12
N PHE A 646 20.36 9.85 8.33
CA PHE A 646 20.42 9.75 6.87
C PHE A 646 20.84 11.07 6.24
N THR A 647 21.45 10.97 5.08
CA THR A 647 21.67 12.09 4.17
C THR A 647 21.34 11.65 2.75
N LYS A 648 20.77 12.56 1.95
CA LYS A 648 20.36 12.28 0.56
C LYS A 648 20.54 13.53 -0.29
N LEU A 649 21.28 13.38 -1.38
CA LEU A 649 21.39 14.42 -2.41
C LEU A 649 20.44 14.07 -3.56
N VAL A 650 19.63 15.04 -3.94
CA VAL A 650 18.68 14.96 -5.06
C VAL A 650 19.09 15.97 -6.11
N PHE A 651 19.19 15.53 -7.35
CA PHE A 651 19.28 16.36 -8.55
C PHE A 651 17.94 16.30 -9.27
N GLN A 652 17.40 17.44 -9.70
CA GLN A 652 16.16 17.51 -10.46
C GLN A 652 16.29 18.54 -11.58
N LEU A 653 15.97 18.10 -12.80
CA LEU A 653 15.90 18.90 -14.01
C LEU A 653 14.52 18.64 -14.64
N ASN A 654 13.74 19.70 -14.82
CA ASN A 654 12.43 19.70 -15.45
C ASN A 654 12.49 20.54 -16.72
#